data_7c0823ab5ead492a26e1d50efd6ca4c0
#
_entry.id   7c0823ab5ead492a26e1d50efd6ca4c0
#
_cell.length_a   1.000
_cell.length_b   1.000
_cell.length_c   1.000
_cell.angle_alpha   90.00
_cell.angle_beta   90.00
_cell.angle_gamma   90.00
#
_symmetry.space_group_name_H-M   'P 1'
#
loop_
_entity.id
_entity.type
_entity.pdbx_description
1 polymer ?
#
loop_
_entity_poly.entity_id
_entity_poly.type
_entity_poly.pdbx_seq_one_letter_code
_entity_poly.pdbx_strand_id
1 'polypeptide(L)'
;MKRAAIFMFYDKAGVCDDYVAYYLGEIKTVCEKLVIVSNGSITPEARDRFLEYVDQGDLVVRENKGFDAWGYRAGLMHIGFEGLAEYDEVLITNDTVFGPVYPLEGIFSEMEEREDLGFWGMTQHPAYEKEDLVTRNNPYGYAPEHLQTYFVVFRKALLESEIFERFWTKLLPIEEYQEAVGRFETIMTKMFSDEGFAWDSFVHTKDVATDDPNFTLYCPATMIREHHFPFLKCRVFKQDTLTLNAGEQPRDAFDYIKYNTDYDTDFIWQSLIRKFDMCDFVKSMALSYILPQDAELSLDMPKSRRAPKIALFMHIYYPESAEHAAELADRMPDNADLFISTDSDEKAKAIRAAFHEGRSIKGIVIVENRGRSESALIIGMAKIAQNYDAVCFWKEKVSKQVDYHASLGWAKKIDDALLASKTYVENVIDTFTANPRLGMLCVPEPFHAIYHWVPGHEWAANFKNTKALAERLGLKVPMDKDAQPVCSFGGAFWFRPAALKKLFEYEWKYEDFPKEPLPIDASLLHAIERIYPFVCQDAGYYPAFVMSDRYASLEYTNLRQYLAVYTYSALYAGHEFDDYLQASDFVLALCARPFRAIMKRGIKRKGPHGLYIAALGFKRVIFGPDRRAARREIHFRMFRKSYVKKLEKKMKKTKKKGKEKG
;
A
#
# COMPACT_ATOMS: atom_id res chain seq x y z
N MET A 1 40.85 -4.44 -3.95
CA MET A 1 40.82 -5.04 -2.57
C MET A 1 40.16 -6.42 -2.59
N LYS A 2 40.60 -7.37 -1.76
CA LYS A 2 39.97 -8.69 -1.58
C LYS A 2 38.75 -8.55 -0.64
N ARG A 3 37.55 -8.88 -1.09
CA ARG A 3 36.30 -8.64 -0.35
C ARG A 3 35.47 -9.89 -0.14
N ALA A 4 34.84 -9.97 1.06
CA ALA A 4 33.81 -10.93 1.36
C ALA A 4 32.50 -10.19 1.70
N ALA A 5 31.37 -10.85 1.50
CA ALA A 5 30.06 -10.31 1.87
C ALA A 5 29.24 -11.33 2.66
N ILE A 6 28.51 -10.84 3.66
CA ILE A 6 27.44 -11.55 4.38
C ILE A 6 26.13 -10.92 3.97
N PHE A 7 25.29 -11.67 3.27
CA PHE A 7 23.95 -11.24 2.87
C PHE A 7 22.91 -11.90 3.79
N MET A 8 22.22 -11.10 4.58
CA MET A 8 21.14 -11.60 5.43
C MET A 8 19.80 -11.49 4.68
N PHE A 9 19.09 -12.60 4.60
CA PHE A 9 17.81 -12.74 3.93
C PHE A 9 16.70 -13.14 4.89
N TYR A 10 15.54 -12.50 4.75
CA TYR A 10 14.31 -12.92 5.41
C TYR A 10 13.09 -12.68 4.54
N ASP A 11 12.38 -13.74 4.23
CA ASP A 11 11.05 -13.69 3.65
C ASP A 11 10.10 -14.63 4.40
N LYS A 12 8.92 -14.15 4.77
CA LYS A 12 7.94 -14.94 5.55
C LYS A 12 7.51 -16.23 4.84
N ALA A 13 7.46 -16.22 3.51
CA ALA A 13 7.12 -17.37 2.68
C ALA A 13 8.37 -18.14 2.19
N GLY A 14 9.56 -17.63 2.47
CA GLY A 14 10.83 -18.21 2.04
C GLY A 14 11.09 -18.08 0.54
N VAL A 15 10.52 -17.08 -0.12
CA VAL A 15 10.62 -16.85 -1.56
C VAL A 15 11.69 -15.82 -1.86
N CYS A 16 12.62 -16.14 -2.76
CA CYS A 16 13.61 -15.22 -3.28
C CYS A 16 13.02 -14.46 -4.49
N ASP A 17 12.62 -13.20 -4.29
CA ASP A 17 12.16 -12.32 -5.36
C ASP A 17 13.31 -11.91 -6.29
N ASP A 18 12.99 -11.43 -7.51
CA ASP A 18 13.98 -11.07 -8.53
C ASP A 18 14.91 -9.94 -8.08
N TYR A 19 14.42 -8.96 -7.29
CA TYR A 19 15.26 -7.89 -6.76
C TYR A 19 16.39 -8.42 -5.82
N VAL A 20 16.11 -9.51 -5.08
CA VAL A 20 17.12 -10.14 -4.23
C VAL A 20 18.22 -10.79 -5.07
N ALA A 21 17.81 -11.54 -6.10
CA ALA A 21 18.75 -12.18 -7.02
C ALA A 21 19.61 -11.16 -7.78
N TYR A 22 18.98 -10.07 -8.24
CA TYR A 22 19.69 -8.95 -8.86
C TYR A 22 20.74 -8.37 -7.92
N TYR A 23 20.38 -8.09 -6.66
CA TYR A 23 21.30 -7.54 -5.66
C TYR A 23 22.44 -8.49 -5.35
N LEU A 24 22.18 -9.79 -5.26
CA LEU A 24 23.24 -10.80 -5.09
C LEU A 24 24.23 -10.80 -6.27
N GLY A 25 23.72 -10.64 -7.49
CA GLY A 25 24.54 -10.47 -8.69
C GLY A 25 25.46 -9.26 -8.58
N GLU A 26 24.93 -8.11 -8.17
CA GLU A 26 25.71 -6.88 -7.99
C GLU A 26 26.75 -6.99 -6.86
N ILE A 27 26.43 -7.67 -5.75
CA ILE A 27 27.43 -7.94 -4.69
C ILE A 27 28.61 -8.75 -5.24
N LYS A 28 28.36 -9.70 -6.14
CA LYS A 28 29.41 -10.52 -6.72
C LYS A 28 30.34 -9.77 -7.69
N THR A 29 29.95 -8.59 -8.18
CA THR A 29 30.86 -7.74 -8.97
C THR A 29 31.98 -7.14 -8.12
N VAL A 30 31.71 -6.94 -6.82
CA VAL A 30 32.63 -6.27 -5.88
C VAL A 30 33.21 -7.19 -4.82
N CYS A 31 32.66 -8.41 -4.60
CA CYS A 31 33.06 -9.37 -3.59
C CYS A 31 33.38 -10.74 -4.21
N GLU A 32 34.53 -11.32 -3.84
CA GLU A 32 34.95 -12.68 -4.27
C GLU A 32 34.21 -13.79 -3.51
N LYS A 33 33.95 -13.56 -2.22
CA LYS A 33 33.26 -14.47 -1.33
C LYS A 33 31.89 -13.91 -0.94
N LEU A 34 30.88 -14.73 -1.03
CA LEU A 34 29.53 -14.39 -0.55
C LEU A 34 29.04 -15.53 0.35
N VAL A 35 28.49 -15.17 1.51
CA VAL A 35 27.76 -16.07 2.41
C VAL A 35 26.33 -15.55 2.51
N ILE A 36 25.35 -16.39 2.19
CA ILE A 36 23.94 -16.08 2.32
C ILE A 36 23.41 -16.70 3.60
N VAL A 37 22.83 -15.87 4.47
CA VAL A 37 22.21 -16.31 5.72
C VAL A 37 20.72 -16.08 5.65
N SER A 38 19.94 -17.15 5.63
CA SER A 38 18.48 -17.06 5.69
C SER A 38 17.97 -17.20 7.12
N ASN A 39 17.26 -16.17 7.61
CA ASN A 39 16.52 -16.19 8.86
C ASN A 39 15.12 -16.81 8.65
N GLY A 40 15.07 -18.11 8.55
CA GLY A 40 13.86 -18.89 8.32
C GLY A 40 14.01 -19.90 7.19
N SER A 41 13.01 -20.76 7.03
CA SER A 41 12.97 -21.72 5.93
C SER A 41 12.84 -21.01 4.58
N ILE A 42 13.43 -21.59 3.56
CA ILE A 42 13.32 -21.12 2.16
C ILE A 42 12.66 -22.20 1.31
N THR A 43 12.01 -21.77 0.24
CA THR A 43 11.43 -22.72 -0.74
C THR A 43 12.52 -23.43 -1.52
N PRO A 44 12.26 -24.60 -2.13
CA PRO A 44 13.21 -25.27 -3.02
C PRO A 44 13.71 -24.34 -4.14
N GLU A 45 12.81 -23.59 -4.75
CA GLU A 45 13.11 -22.66 -5.84
C GLU A 45 14.03 -21.51 -5.37
N ALA A 46 13.78 -20.99 -4.15
CA ALA A 46 14.64 -19.98 -3.55
C ALA A 46 16.04 -20.54 -3.22
N ARG A 47 16.10 -21.81 -2.76
CA ARG A 47 17.39 -22.50 -2.53
C ARG A 47 18.16 -22.63 -3.83
N ASP A 48 17.55 -23.14 -4.88
CA ASP A 48 18.19 -23.34 -6.18
C ASP A 48 18.72 -21.97 -6.69
N ARG A 49 17.94 -20.93 -6.56
CA ARG A 49 18.31 -19.57 -6.95
C ARG A 49 19.51 -19.02 -6.14
N PHE A 50 19.55 -19.25 -4.84
CA PHE A 50 20.71 -18.84 -4.03
C PHE A 50 21.98 -19.60 -4.39
N LEU A 51 21.88 -20.88 -4.77
CA LEU A 51 23.01 -21.69 -5.20
C LEU A 51 23.60 -21.27 -6.57
N GLU A 52 22.95 -20.37 -7.30
CA GLU A 52 23.57 -19.70 -8.46
C GLU A 52 24.66 -18.70 -8.05
N TYR A 53 24.62 -18.21 -6.81
CA TYR A 53 25.52 -17.17 -6.28
C TYR A 53 26.54 -17.68 -5.29
N VAL A 54 26.25 -18.77 -4.58
CA VAL A 54 27.11 -19.34 -3.55
C VAL A 54 27.19 -20.85 -3.64
N ASP A 55 28.27 -21.44 -3.12
CA ASP A 55 28.34 -22.87 -2.92
C ASP A 55 27.38 -23.33 -1.80
N GLN A 56 26.97 -24.59 -1.83
CA GLN A 56 26.04 -25.15 -0.84
C GLN A 56 26.49 -24.94 0.61
N GLY A 57 27.81 -24.95 0.87
CA GLY A 57 28.37 -24.70 2.18
C GLY A 57 28.18 -23.28 2.68
N ASP A 58 28.05 -22.31 1.79
CA ASP A 58 27.90 -20.87 2.10
C ASP A 58 26.44 -20.38 2.15
N LEU A 59 25.50 -21.30 2.01
CA LEU A 59 24.08 -21.04 2.25
C LEU A 59 23.67 -21.54 3.63
N VAL A 60 23.60 -20.62 4.59
CA VAL A 60 23.29 -20.89 6.00
C VAL A 60 21.80 -20.64 6.24
N VAL A 61 21.03 -21.68 6.51
CA VAL A 61 19.61 -21.57 6.88
C VAL A 61 19.46 -21.76 8.39
N ARG A 62 18.87 -20.77 9.07
CA ARG A 62 18.73 -20.77 10.53
C ARG A 62 17.32 -20.38 10.97
N GLU A 63 17.00 -20.63 12.23
CA GLU A 63 15.76 -20.16 12.84
C GLU A 63 15.70 -18.62 12.84
N ASN A 64 14.53 -18.04 12.55
CA ASN A 64 14.34 -16.58 12.59
C ASN A 64 14.32 -16.08 14.03
N LYS A 65 15.50 -15.83 14.57
CA LYS A 65 15.74 -15.25 15.90
C LYS A 65 16.83 -14.18 15.83
N GLY A 66 16.64 -13.08 16.55
CA GLY A 66 17.66 -12.05 16.72
C GLY A 66 17.81 -11.10 15.55
N PHE A 67 16.82 -11.07 14.63
CA PHE A 67 16.78 -10.16 13.48
C PHE A 67 18.05 -10.20 12.63
N ASP A 68 18.39 -9.11 11.97
CA ASP A 68 19.56 -8.97 11.09
C ASP A 68 20.87 -9.15 11.86
N ALA A 69 20.94 -8.62 13.08
CA ALA A 69 22.10 -8.69 13.94
C ALA A 69 22.63 -10.12 14.13
N TRP A 70 21.73 -11.06 14.44
CA TRP A 70 22.08 -12.46 14.61
C TRP A 70 22.27 -13.20 13.28
N GLY A 71 21.66 -12.72 12.21
CA GLY A 71 21.92 -13.17 10.84
C GLY A 71 23.36 -12.84 10.43
N TYR A 72 23.77 -11.58 10.58
CA TYR A 72 25.15 -11.14 10.32
C TYR A 72 26.15 -11.90 11.17
N ARG A 73 25.87 -12.01 12.48
CA ARG A 73 26.71 -12.80 13.38
C ARG A 73 26.89 -14.23 12.87
N ALA A 74 25.83 -14.88 12.43
CA ALA A 74 25.93 -16.26 11.94
C ALA A 74 26.81 -16.37 10.69
N GLY A 75 26.69 -15.43 9.75
CA GLY A 75 27.56 -15.39 8.55
C GLY A 75 29.04 -15.11 8.87
N LEU A 76 29.31 -14.16 9.76
CA LEU A 76 30.67 -13.87 10.22
C LEU A 76 31.32 -15.07 10.95
N MET A 77 30.56 -15.75 11.84
CA MET A 77 31.01 -16.95 12.51
C MET A 77 31.19 -18.12 11.56
N HIS A 78 30.45 -18.17 10.46
CA HIS A 78 30.59 -19.20 9.43
C HIS A 78 31.95 -19.10 8.72
N ILE A 79 32.40 -17.88 8.39
CA ILE A 79 33.75 -17.64 7.85
C ILE A 79 34.81 -17.83 8.95
N GLY A 80 34.51 -17.44 10.20
CA GLY A 80 35.42 -17.42 11.34
C GLY A 80 36.37 -16.22 11.33
N PHE A 81 36.81 -15.76 12.51
CA PHE A 81 37.59 -14.53 12.62
C PHE A 81 38.96 -14.64 11.93
N GLU A 82 39.61 -15.80 11.98
CA GLU A 82 40.86 -16.06 11.24
C GLU A 82 40.65 -15.98 9.72
N GLY A 83 39.51 -16.51 9.22
CA GLY A 83 39.15 -16.44 7.81
C GLY A 83 38.76 -15.02 7.36
N LEU A 84 38.13 -14.24 8.25
CA LEU A 84 37.78 -12.83 7.95
C LEU A 84 39.02 -11.95 7.78
N ALA A 85 40.09 -12.22 8.51
CA ALA A 85 41.37 -11.52 8.43
C ALA A 85 42.11 -11.71 7.07
N GLU A 86 41.69 -12.68 6.25
CA GLU A 86 42.21 -12.84 4.89
C GLU A 86 41.69 -11.79 3.90
N TYR A 87 40.61 -11.05 4.25
CA TYR A 87 39.98 -10.05 3.40
C TYR A 87 40.41 -8.63 3.79
N ASP A 88 40.49 -7.76 2.80
CA ASP A 88 40.74 -6.34 3.02
C ASP A 88 39.50 -5.64 3.53
N GLU A 89 38.31 -6.09 3.07
CA GLU A 89 37.00 -5.59 3.46
C GLU A 89 35.96 -6.71 3.59
N VAL A 90 35.05 -6.57 4.57
CA VAL A 90 33.93 -7.48 4.75
C VAL A 90 32.63 -6.65 4.80
N LEU A 91 31.73 -6.89 3.85
CA LEU A 91 30.40 -6.28 3.77
C LEU A 91 29.38 -7.09 4.58
N ILE A 92 28.58 -6.42 5.38
CA ILE A 92 27.29 -6.94 5.87
C ILE A 92 26.16 -6.17 5.20
N THR A 93 25.16 -6.87 4.66
CA THR A 93 23.99 -6.26 4.02
C THR A 93 22.78 -7.17 4.07
N ASN A 94 21.57 -6.64 3.72
CA ASN A 94 20.33 -7.40 3.78
C ASN A 94 19.35 -7.07 2.65
N ASP A 95 18.21 -7.78 2.62
CA ASP A 95 17.17 -7.70 1.60
C ASP A 95 16.12 -6.59 1.83
N THR A 96 16.39 -5.62 2.73
CA THR A 96 15.41 -4.55 3.05
C THR A 96 15.42 -3.38 2.09
N VAL A 97 16.16 -3.48 1.00
CA VAL A 97 16.32 -2.44 -0.04
C VAL A 97 16.10 -3.00 -1.44
N PHE A 98 15.52 -2.18 -2.32
CA PHE A 98 15.56 -2.39 -3.77
C PHE A 98 16.80 -1.71 -4.34
N GLY A 99 17.39 -2.30 -5.35
CA GLY A 99 18.63 -1.80 -5.94
C GLY A 99 19.73 -2.87 -5.95
N PRO A 100 20.99 -2.46 -6.21
CA PRO A 100 21.42 -1.08 -6.44
C PRO A 100 20.95 -0.51 -7.79
N VAL A 101 20.53 0.75 -7.78
CA VAL A 101 20.11 1.45 -9.00
C VAL A 101 21.28 2.15 -9.72
N TYR A 102 22.42 2.19 -9.06
CA TYR A 102 23.73 2.58 -9.57
C TYR A 102 24.75 1.50 -9.24
N PRO A 103 25.74 1.21 -10.11
CA PRO A 103 26.73 0.16 -9.87
C PRO A 103 27.50 0.32 -8.56
N LEU A 104 27.61 -0.74 -7.78
CA LEU A 104 28.35 -0.73 -6.50
C LEU A 104 29.84 -0.44 -6.69
N GLU A 105 30.43 -0.83 -7.81
CA GLU A 105 31.86 -0.63 -8.12
C GLU A 105 32.29 0.82 -7.97
N GLY A 106 31.48 1.79 -8.44
CA GLY A 106 31.77 3.21 -8.30
C GLY A 106 31.84 3.67 -6.85
N ILE A 107 30.91 3.18 -6.04
CA ILE A 107 30.83 3.50 -4.61
C ILE A 107 32.02 2.91 -3.85
N PHE A 108 32.33 1.65 -4.11
CA PHE A 108 33.51 1.01 -3.48
C PHE A 108 34.80 1.72 -3.87
N SER A 109 34.95 2.12 -5.16
CA SER A 109 36.12 2.86 -5.61
C SER A 109 36.28 4.22 -4.93
N GLU A 110 35.20 4.97 -4.74
CA GLU A 110 35.20 6.24 -4.01
C GLU A 110 35.60 6.06 -2.54
N MET A 111 35.05 5.03 -1.89
CA MET A 111 35.33 4.75 -0.49
C MET A 111 36.74 4.17 -0.27
N GLU A 112 37.35 3.52 -1.27
CA GLU A 112 38.75 3.07 -1.24
C GLU A 112 39.72 4.26 -1.12
N GLU A 113 39.43 5.42 -1.68
CA GLU A 113 40.26 6.62 -1.57
C GLU A 113 40.40 7.15 -0.14
N ARG A 114 39.48 6.77 0.75
CA ARG A 114 39.50 7.13 2.19
C ARG A 114 40.23 6.09 3.00
N GLU A 115 41.56 6.04 2.89
CA GLU A 115 42.42 5.01 3.48
C GLU A 115 42.41 4.96 5.03
N ASP A 116 42.07 6.06 5.68
CA ASP A 116 42.07 6.24 7.14
C ASP A 116 40.90 5.56 7.86
N LEU A 117 39.86 5.13 7.13
CA LEU A 117 38.66 4.52 7.70
C LEU A 117 38.90 3.09 8.16
N GLY A 118 38.44 2.75 9.37
CA GLY A 118 38.33 1.37 9.85
C GLY A 118 37.04 0.68 9.37
N PHE A 119 36.00 1.42 9.09
CA PHE A 119 34.72 0.93 8.54
C PHE A 119 33.88 2.06 7.97
N TRP A 120 32.94 1.72 7.12
CA TRP A 120 32.03 2.69 6.48
C TRP A 120 30.67 2.07 6.17
N GLY A 121 29.66 2.91 5.87
CA GLY A 121 28.33 2.48 5.49
C GLY A 121 27.71 3.37 4.45
N MET A 122 26.50 3.01 3.97
CA MET A 122 25.81 3.84 2.97
C MET A 122 25.25 5.12 3.55
N THR A 123 24.70 5.05 4.75
CA THR A 123 24.05 6.20 5.42
C THR A 123 24.27 6.12 6.92
N GLN A 124 24.19 7.28 7.57
CA GLN A 124 24.27 7.41 9.02
C GLN A 124 22.96 8.00 9.58
N HIS A 125 22.76 7.82 10.87
CA HIS A 125 21.68 8.44 11.63
C HIS A 125 22.29 9.33 12.72
N PRO A 126 21.86 10.60 12.89
CA PRO A 126 22.38 11.49 13.91
C PRO A 126 22.04 10.98 15.32
N ALA A 127 22.82 11.41 16.30
CA ALA A 127 22.53 11.13 17.71
C ALA A 127 21.19 11.74 18.15
N TYR A 128 20.49 11.06 19.06
CA TYR A 128 19.30 11.61 19.70
C TYR A 128 19.15 11.14 21.15
N GLU A 129 18.52 11.99 21.98
CA GLU A 129 18.34 11.78 23.43
C GLU A 129 16.88 11.54 23.87
N LYS A 130 15.93 11.53 22.91
CA LYS A 130 14.52 11.33 23.21
C LYS A 130 14.32 10.00 23.93
N GLU A 131 13.69 10.02 25.10
CA GLU A 131 13.35 8.80 25.85
C GLU A 131 12.30 7.98 25.11
N ASP A 132 12.74 6.86 24.51
CA ASP A 132 11.91 5.88 23.82
C ASP A 132 12.39 4.44 24.10
N LEU A 133 11.83 3.46 23.39
CA LEU A 133 12.21 2.06 23.57
C LEU A 133 13.63 1.75 23.06
N VAL A 134 14.14 2.49 22.08
CA VAL A 134 15.50 2.33 21.56
C VAL A 134 16.50 2.81 22.59
N THR A 135 16.36 4.04 23.08
CA THR A 135 17.28 4.63 24.07
C THR A 135 17.28 3.87 25.40
N ARG A 136 16.14 3.32 25.81
CA ARG A 136 16.04 2.45 27.01
C ARG A 136 16.76 1.13 26.86
N ASN A 137 16.88 0.62 25.66
CA ASN A 137 17.62 -0.60 25.36
C ASN A 137 19.11 -0.34 25.09
N ASN A 138 19.52 0.93 24.98
CA ASN A 138 20.89 1.32 24.69
C ASN A 138 21.70 1.49 25.99
N PRO A 139 22.89 0.85 26.14
CA PRO A 139 23.72 0.97 27.34
C PRO A 139 24.26 2.39 27.59
N TYR A 140 24.31 3.25 26.57
CA TYR A 140 24.74 4.64 26.72
C TYR A 140 23.65 5.58 27.25
N GLY A 141 22.37 5.11 27.33
CA GLY A 141 21.23 5.91 27.77
C GLY A 141 20.71 6.95 26.74
N TYR A 142 21.32 6.99 25.57
CA TYR A 142 20.92 7.76 24.40
C TYR A 142 21.28 6.96 23.14
N ALA A 143 20.78 7.36 21.97
CA ALA A 143 21.20 6.77 20.71
C ALA A 143 22.37 7.59 20.13
N PRO A 144 23.61 7.06 20.14
CA PRO A 144 24.76 7.70 19.50
C PRO A 144 24.53 7.90 18.00
N GLU A 145 25.27 8.84 17.40
CA GLU A 145 25.41 8.88 15.94
C GLU A 145 25.98 7.53 15.44
N HIS A 146 25.40 6.96 14.39
CA HIS A 146 25.73 5.61 13.96
C HIS A 146 25.43 5.38 12.49
N LEU A 147 26.16 4.41 11.91
CA LEU A 147 25.85 3.86 10.59
C LEU A 147 24.58 3.00 10.64
N GLN A 148 23.73 3.12 9.62
CA GLN A 148 22.58 2.25 9.46
C GLN A 148 23.02 0.87 8.94
N THR A 149 22.71 -0.19 9.67
CA THR A 149 23.31 -1.52 9.49
C THR A 149 22.79 -2.36 8.32
N TYR A 150 21.97 -1.80 7.46
CA TYR A 150 21.55 -2.51 6.24
C TYR A 150 22.65 -2.61 5.17
N PHE A 151 23.74 -1.81 5.30
CA PHE A 151 24.92 -1.88 4.46
C PHE A 151 26.12 -1.26 5.21
N VAL A 152 27.03 -2.11 5.70
CA VAL A 152 28.24 -1.68 6.39
C VAL A 152 29.43 -2.53 5.94
N VAL A 153 30.55 -1.87 5.68
CA VAL A 153 31.81 -2.49 5.27
C VAL A 153 32.85 -2.31 6.36
N PHE A 154 33.41 -3.40 6.85
CA PHE A 154 34.49 -3.43 7.84
C PHE A 154 35.81 -3.64 7.14
N ARG A 155 36.83 -2.86 7.49
CA ARG A 155 38.19 -2.97 6.94
C ARG A 155 39.10 -3.82 7.78
N LYS A 156 40.16 -4.30 7.18
CA LYS A 156 41.12 -5.27 7.73
C LYS A 156 41.57 -4.94 9.16
N ALA A 157 41.97 -3.69 9.41
CA ALA A 157 42.42 -3.26 10.73
C ALA A 157 41.39 -3.49 11.85
N LEU A 158 40.11 -3.26 11.55
CA LEU A 158 38.99 -3.53 12.46
C LEU A 158 38.71 -5.04 12.53
N LEU A 159 38.72 -5.76 11.40
CA LEU A 159 38.49 -7.23 11.35
C LEU A 159 39.45 -8.02 12.19
N GLU A 160 40.73 -7.60 12.27
CA GLU A 160 41.80 -8.23 13.05
C GLU A 160 41.80 -7.81 14.54
N SER A 161 40.91 -6.91 14.96
CA SER A 161 40.90 -6.35 16.30
C SER A 161 40.12 -7.21 17.31
N GLU A 162 40.57 -7.20 18.57
CA GLU A 162 39.88 -7.89 19.67
C GLU A 162 38.45 -7.32 19.91
N ILE A 163 38.23 -6.03 19.63
CA ILE A 163 36.92 -5.42 19.81
C ILE A 163 35.92 -5.98 18.83
N PHE A 164 36.30 -6.22 17.57
CA PHE A 164 35.46 -6.82 16.57
C PHE A 164 35.00 -8.23 16.97
N GLU A 165 35.92 -9.08 17.32
CA GLU A 165 35.61 -10.43 17.81
C GLU A 165 34.76 -10.39 19.07
N ARG A 166 35.10 -9.55 20.04
CA ARG A 166 34.36 -9.38 21.30
C ARG A 166 32.92 -8.90 21.06
N PHE A 167 32.73 -7.95 20.16
CA PHE A 167 31.41 -7.45 19.82
C PHE A 167 30.49 -8.55 19.30
N TRP A 168 30.95 -9.28 18.29
CA TRP A 168 30.14 -10.30 17.66
C TRP A 168 29.94 -11.56 18.52
N THR A 169 30.93 -11.95 19.29
CA THR A 169 30.81 -13.12 20.19
C THR A 169 29.91 -12.86 21.38
N LYS A 170 29.90 -11.63 21.92
CA LYS A 170 29.12 -11.23 23.09
C LYS A 170 27.80 -10.51 22.75
N LEU A 171 27.36 -10.55 21.50
CA LEU A 171 26.08 -9.97 21.09
C LEU A 171 24.94 -10.56 21.92
N LEU A 172 24.17 -9.67 22.57
CA LEU A 172 23.05 -10.05 23.45
C LEU A 172 21.91 -10.67 22.65
N PRO A 173 21.08 -11.53 23.26
CA PRO A 173 19.83 -11.98 22.68
C PRO A 173 18.93 -10.78 22.31
N ILE A 174 18.27 -10.85 21.17
CA ILE A 174 17.37 -9.84 20.63
C ILE A 174 16.04 -10.53 20.33
N GLU A 175 14.96 -10.07 20.96
CA GLU A 175 13.62 -10.63 20.81
C GLU A 175 12.66 -9.67 20.11
N GLU A 176 12.89 -8.35 20.23
CA GLU A 176 12.05 -7.31 19.66
C GLU A 176 12.84 -6.38 18.73
N TYR A 177 12.13 -5.74 17.79
CA TYR A 177 12.73 -4.83 16.81
C TYR A 177 13.50 -3.66 17.48
N GLN A 178 12.90 -3.04 18.51
CA GLN A 178 13.53 -1.93 19.23
C GLN A 178 14.81 -2.36 19.98
N GLU A 179 14.90 -3.64 20.36
CA GLU A 179 16.15 -4.19 20.92
C GLU A 179 17.23 -4.37 19.85
N ALA A 180 16.85 -4.76 18.61
CA ALA A 180 17.80 -4.83 17.51
C ALA A 180 18.40 -3.45 17.22
N VAL A 181 17.59 -2.41 17.18
CA VAL A 181 18.07 -1.03 17.01
C VAL A 181 18.91 -0.59 18.20
N GLY A 182 18.39 -0.71 19.45
CA GLY A 182 19.03 -0.17 20.65
C GLY A 182 20.25 -0.95 21.15
N ARG A 183 20.33 -2.27 20.92
CA ARG A 183 21.43 -3.14 21.41
C ARG A 183 22.44 -3.54 20.34
N PHE A 184 22.16 -3.23 19.08
CA PHE A 184 23.04 -3.56 17.96
C PHE A 184 23.32 -2.35 17.08
N GLU A 185 22.35 -1.83 16.32
CA GLU A 185 22.56 -0.81 15.31
C GLU A 185 23.18 0.47 15.92
N THR A 186 22.54 1.02 16.96
CA THR A 186 22.94 2.29 17.56
C THR A 186 24.22 2.22 18.38
N ILE A 187 24.73 1.04 18.74
CA ILE A 187 25.94 0.91 19.57
C ILE A 187 27.19 0.46 18.80
N MET A 188 27.01 -0.23 17.67
CA MET A 188 28.13 -0.81 16.92
C MET A 188 29.16 0.25 16.51
N THR A 189 28.70 1.30 15.85
CA THR A 189 29.56 2.39 15.37
C THR A 189 30.31 3.04 16.53
N LYS A 190 29.61 3.38 17.62
CA LYS A 190 30.24 4.02 18.79
C LYS A 190 31.25 3.10 19.47
N MET A 191 30.96 1.80 19.64
CA MET A 191 31.89 0.88 20.26
C MET A 191 33.22 0.76 19.49
N PHE A 192 33.14 0.73 18.15
CA PHE A 192 34.36 0.66 17.34
C PHE A 192 35.09 2.00 17.31
N SER A 193 34.38 3.13 17.27
CA SER A 193 35.00 4.44 17.28
C SER A 193 35.65 4.78 18.63
N ASP A 194 35.09 4.32 19.75
CA ASP A 194 35.67 4.51 21.09
C ASP A 194 37.05 3.75 21.25
N GLU A 195 37.27 2.70 20.45
CA GLU A 195 38.54 1.98 20.35
C GLU A 195 39.50 2.59 19.30
N GLY A 196 39.11 3.75 18.71
CA GLY A 196 39.96 4.52 17.81
C GLY A 196 39.79 4.25 16.31
N PHE A 197 38.82 3.44 15.90
CA PHE A 197 38.56 3.18 14.49
C PHE A 197 37.75 4.31 13.89
N ALA A 198 38.30 5.02 12.91
CA ALA A 198 37.59 6.06 12.15
C ALA A 198 36.52 5.43 11.27
N TRP A 199 35.42 6.14 11.09
CA TRP A 199 34.29 5.70 10.27
C TRP A 199 33.65 6.87 9.50
N ASP A 200 32.96 6.55 8.41
CA ASP A 200 32.22 7.50 7.60
C ASP A 200 31.06 6.84 6.88
N SER A 201 30.21 7.65 6.22
CA SER A 201 29.15 7.18 5.35
C SER A 201 29.32 7.72 3.93
N PHE A 202 28.83 6.96 2.94
CA PHE A 202 28.81 7.41 1.55
C PHE A 202 27.93 8.64 1.39
N VAL A 203 26.73 8.65 2.01
CA VAL A 203 25.87 9.85 2.07
C VAL A 203 25.77 10.34 3.51
N HIS A 204 26.21 11.58 3.75
CA HIS A 204 26.14 12.19 5.09
C HIS A 204 24.79 12.84 5.35
N THR A 205 24.28 12.71 6.57
CA THR A 205 23.03 13.39 7.01
C THR A 205 23.09 14.90 6.81
N LYS A 206 24.26 15.54 7.08
CA LYS A 206 24.43 16.99 6.94
C LYS A 206 24.33 17.50 5.51
N ASP A 207 24.52 16.64 4.51
CA ASP A 207 24.47 17.02 3.10
C ASP A 207 23.04 16.90 2.52
N VAL A 208 22.12 16.26 3.26
CA VAL A 208 20.72 16.16 2.87
C VAL A 208 19.93 17.29 3.51
N ALA A 209 19.28 18.11 2.69
CA ALA A 209 18.50 19.26 3.14
C ALA A 209 17.17 18.84 3.77
N THR A 210 17.22 18.22 4.93
CA THR A 210 16.04 17.79 5.70
C THR A 210 16.30 17.87 7.20
N ASP A 211 15.26 18.18 7.97
CA ASP A 211 15.30 18.13 9.43
C ASP A 211 14.99 16.72 9.98
N ASP A 212 14.55 15.77 9.11
CA ASP A 212 14.21 14.42 9.52
C ASP A 212 15.43 13.49 9.40
N PRO A 213 15.82 12.83 10.49
CA PRO A 213 16.97 11.93 10.47
C PRO A 213 16.78 10.65 9.64
N ASN A 214 15.54 10.32 9.27
CA ASN A 214 15.22 9.17 8.44
C ASN A 214 15.05 9.54 6.94
N PHE A 215 15.94 10.36 6.43
CA PHE A 215 15.90 10.89 5.07
C PHE A 215 15.77 9.79 3.98
N THR A 216 16.32 8.60 4.21
CA THR A 216 16.13 7.45 3.28
C THR A 216 14.68 6.97 3.17
N LEU A 217 13.82 7.34 4.13
CA LEU A 217 12.39 7.04 4.13
C LEU A 217 11.54 8.22 3.68
N TYR A 218 11.96 9.45 4.02
CA TYR A 218 11.15 10.66 3.81
C TYR A 218 11.53 11.46 2.57
N CYS A 219 12.76 11.30 2.06
CA CYS A 219 13.26 11.96 0.84
C CYS A 219 13.88 10.95 -0.14
N PRO A 220 13.20 9.82 -0.45
CA PRO A 220 13.82 8.75 -1.25
C PRO A 220 14.20 9.18 -2.67
N ALA A 221 13.42 10.05 -3.31
CA ALA A 221 13.73 10.54 -4.66
C ALA A 221 14.94 11.48 -4.66
N THR A 222 15.01 12.40 -3.69
CA THR A 222 16.16 13.29 -3.50
C THR A 222 17.43 12.50 -3.22
N MET A 223 17.36 11.47 -2.37
CA MET A 223 18.49 10.61 -2.08
C MET A 223 19.06 9.96 -3.34
N ILE A 224 18.20 9.38 -4.17
CA ILE A 224 18.64 8.69 -5.39
C ILE A 224 19.13 9.70 -6.44
N ARG A 225 18.40 10.79 -6.66
CA ARG A 225 18.67 11.78 -7.70
C ARG A 225 19.88 12.66 -7.43
N GLU A 226 20.00 13.18 -6.20
CA GLU A 226 20.96 14.24 -5.87
C GLU A 226 22.20 13.69 -5.16
N HIS A 227 22.04 12.61 -4.40
CA HIS A 227 23.14 12.02 -3.62
C HIS A 227 23.63 10.68 -4.19
N HIS A 228 23.16 10.27 -5.35
CA HIS A 228 23.53 9.00 -6.02
C HIS A 228 23.40 7.78 -5.09
N PHE A 229 22.46 7.88 -4.12
CA PHE A 229 22.17 6.79 -3.21
C PHE A 229 21.64 5.58 -3.99
N PRO A 230 22.27 4.39 -3.89
CA PRO A 230 21.98 3.29 -4.83
C PRO A 230 20.73 2.48 -4.45
N PHE A 231 20.04 2.80 -3.36
CA PHE A 231 18.98 1.96 -2.84
C PHE A 231 17.66 2.69 -2.62
N LEU A 232 16.56 1.97 -2.79
CA LEU A 232 15.23 2.37 -2.34
C LEU A 232 14.78 1.44 -1.21
N LYS A 233 14.56 1.96 -0.01
CA LYS A 233 14.12 1.17 1.15
C LYS A 233 12.76 0.53 0.88
N CYS A 234 12.62 -0.79 1.04
CA CYS A 234 11.32 -1.47 0.92
C CYS A 234 10.25 -0.87 1.85
N ARG A 235 10.67 -0.35 2.99
CA ARG A 235 9.78 0.23 3.99
C ARG A 235 9.08 1.52 3.54
N VAL A 236 9.59 2.26 2.54
CA VAL A 236 8.95 3.50 2.04
C VAL A 236 7.51 3.23 1.56
N PHE A 237 7.25 2.04 1.01
CA PHE A 237 5.92 1.68 0.52
C PHE A 237 4.90 1.33 1.61
N LYS A 238 5.33 1.23 2.88
CA LYS A 238 4.47 1.10 4.07
C LYS A 238 4.35 2.38 4.87
N GLN A 239 5.09 3.41 4.50
CA GLN A 239 5.11 4.67 5.23
C GLN A 239 3.76 5.38 5.11
N ASP A 240 3.30 5.98 6.20
CA ASP A 240 2.12 6.81 6.16
C ASP A 240 2.45 8.16 5.49
N THR A 241 1.70 8.50 4.45
CA THR A 241 1.88 9.77 3.72
C THR A 241 1.66 11.00 4.61
N LEU A 242 0.92 10.88 5.72
CA LEU A 242 0.76 11.95 6.70
C LEU A 242 2.06 12.31 7.44
N THR A 243 3.04 11.40 7.45
CA THR A 243 4.33 11.62 8.09
C THR A 243 5.41 12.11 7.12
N LEU A 244 5.09 12.27 5.83
CA LEU A 244 6.03 12.73 4.80
C LEU A 244 6.10 14.26 4.79
N ASN A 245 7.05 14.83 5.53
CA ASN A 245 7.23 16.27 5.64
C ASN A 245 7.88 16.91 4.40
N ALA A 246 8.62 16.14 3.60
CA ALA A 246 9.39 16.64 2.47
C ALA A 246 8.57 16.80 1.18
N GLY A 247 7.30 16.41 1.17
CA GLY A 247 6.45 16.48 -0.03
C GLY A 247 6.77 15.44 -1.11
N GLU A 248 7.77 14.57 -0.90
CA GLU A 248 8.09 13.48 -1.80
C GLU A 248 7.24 12.24 -1.50
N GLN A 249 6.85 11.55 -2.55
CA GLN A 249 6.17 10.28 -2.45
C GLN A 249 7.09 9.14 -2.89
N PRO A 250 6.91 7.90 -2.41
CA PRO A 250 7.63 6.74 -2.93
C PRO A 250 7.51 6.60 -4.45
N ARG A 251 6.40 7.08 -5.01
CA ARG A 251 6.17 7.13 -6.46
C ARG A 251 7.19 8.00 -7.19
N ASP A 252 7.60 9.12 -6.63
CA ASP A 252 8.59 10.02 -7.26
C ASP A 252 9.94 9.31 -7.40
N ALA A 253 10.37 8.57 -6.38
CA ALA A 253 11.57 7.75 -6.43
C ALA A 253 11.45 6.61 -7.46
N PHE A 254 10.29 5.92 -7.48
CA PHE A 254 10.04 4.87 -8.46
C PHE A 254 10.09 5.40 -9.90
N ASP A 255 9.43 6.52 -10.17
CA ASP A 255 9.42 7.13 -11.52
C ASP A 255 10.81 7.63 -11.91
N TYR A 256 11.58 8.22 -10.98
CA TYR A 256 12.97 8.58 -11.24
C TYR A 256 13.81 7.36 -11.64
N ILE A 257 13.74 6.27 -10.88
CA ILE A 257 14.45 5.02 -11.19
C ILE A 257 14.04 4.52 -12.57
N LYS A 258 12.75 4.44 -12.84
CA LYS A 258 12.21 3.94 -14.12
C LYS A 258 12.72 4.69 -15.35
N TYR A 259 12.86 6.02 -15.24
CA TYR A 259 13.18 6.85 -16.41
C TYR A 259 14.63 7.29 -16.49
N ASN A 260 15.43 7.11 -15.43
CA ASN A 260 16.78 7.65 -15.35
C ASN A 260 17.87 6.62 -14.99
N THR A 261 17.51 5.36 -14.79
CA THR A 261 18.44 4.28 -14.48
C THR A 261 18.12 3.03 -15.31
N ASP A 262 19.06 2.08 -15.36
CA ASP A 262 18.87 0.79 -16.02
C ASP A 262 18.21 -0.27 -15.12
N TYR A 263 17.83 0.09 -13.88
CA TYR A 263 17.20 -0.83 -12.94
C TYR A 263 15.80 -1.22 -13.39
N ASP A 264 15.51 -2.52 -13.49
CA ASP A 264 14.20 -3.02 -13.87
C ASP A 264 13.20 -2.81 -12.71
N THR A 265 12.35 -1.80 -12.86
CA THR A 265 11.30 -1.49 -11.86
C THR A 265 10.22 -2.57 -11.72
N ASP A 266 10.18 -3.57 -12.62
CA ASP A 266 9.30 -4.73 -12.45
C ASP A 266 9.68 -5.55 -11.22
N PHE A 267 10.93 -5.56 -10.80
CA PHE A 267 11.39 -6.18 -9.54
C PHE A 267 10.72 -5.56 -8.32
N ILE A 268 10.49 -4.24 -8.33
CA ILE A 268 9.75 -3.55 -7.26
C ILE A 268 8.29 -4.00 -7.27
N TRP A 269 7.65 -3.99 -8.45
CA TRP A 269 6.25 -4.42 -8.57
C TRP A 269 6.02 -5.85 -8.12
N GLN A 270 6.86 -6.80 -8.50
CA GLN A 270 6.76 -8.20 -8.06
C GLN A 270 6.74 -8.30 -6.54
N SER A 271 7.66 -7.61 -5.87
CA SER A 271 7.75 -7.63 -4.41
C SER A 271 6.55 -6.95 -3.74
N LEU A 272 6.12 -5.77 -4.23
CA LEU A 272 4.97 -5.05 -3.69
C LEU A 272 3.69 -5.89 -3.80
N ILE A 273 3.41 -6.42 -4.98
CA ILE A 273 2.21 -7.22 -5.25
C ILE A 273 2.18 -8.49 -4.38
N ARG A 274 3.33 -9.14 -4.15
CA ARG A 274 3.39 -10.37 -3.37
C ARG A 274 3.37 -10.15 -1.85
N LYS A 275 4.10 -9.15 -1.34
CA LYS A 275 4.39 -9.01 0.09
C LYS A 275 3.50 -8.02 0.83
N PHE A 276 2.95 -7.02 0.13
CA PHE A 276 2.30 -5.87 0.75
C PHE A 276 0.78 -5.97 0.66
N ASP A 277 0.09 -5.44 1.64
CA ASP A 277 -1.33 -5.17 1.50
C ASP A 277 -1.54 -4.14 0.39
N MET A 278 -2.57 -4.35 -0.43
CA MET A 278 -2.83 -3.43 -1.56
C MET A 278 -3.12 -2.00 -1.12
N CYS A 279 -3.66 -1.81 0.07
CA CYS A 279 -3.90 -0.47 0.63
C CYS A 279 -2.62 0.32 0.78
N ASP A 280 -1.52 -0.35 1.21
CA ASP A 280 -0.22 0.29 1.40
C ASP A 280 0.34 0.78 0.07
N PHE A 281 0.44 -0.10 -0.93
CA PHE A 281 1.06 0.29 -2.20
C PHE A 281 0.14 1.12 -3.11
N VAL A 282 -1.19 0.98 -3.05
CA VAL A 282 -2.10 1.88 -3.78
C VAL A 282 -1.94 3.32 -3.30
N LYS A 283 -1.76 3.52 -2.01
CA LYS A 283 -1.53 4.82 -1.40
C LYS A 283 -0.13 5.34 -1.70
N SER A 284 0.92 4.56 -1.40
CA SER A 284 2.31 5.00 -1.54
C SER A 284 2.76 5.17 -3.00
N MET A 285 2.14 4.44 -3.93
CA MET A 285 2.36 4.58 -5.37
C MET A 285 1.38 5.53 -6.06
N ALA A 286 0.52 6.24 -5.28
CA ALA A 286 -0.48 7.17 -5.80
C ALA A 286 -1.33 6.59 -6.94
N LEU A 287 -1.84 5.36 -6.75
CA LEU A 287 -2.58 4.62 -7.78
C LEU A 287 -4.04 5.09 -7.90
N SER A 288 -4.25 6.40 -7.98
CA SER A 288 -5.51 7.03 -8.34
C SER A 288 -5.31 7.74 -9.66
N TYR A 289 -5.64 7.07 -10.76
CA TYR A 289 -5.49 7.63 -12.10
C TYR A 289 -6.59 8.66 -12.36
N ILE A 290 -6.20 9.92 -12.49
CA ILE A 290 -7.07 11.02 -12.91
C ILE A 290 -6.75 11.30 -14.36
N LEU A 291 -7.65 10.92 -15.27
CA LEU A 291 -7.42 10.98 -16.71
C LEU A 291 -8.21 12.12 -17.34
N PRO A 292 -7.61 12.85 -18.30
CA PRO A 292 -8.31 13.94 -18.98
C PRO A 292 -9.52 13.40 -19.76
N GLN A 293 -10.63 14.13 -19.68
CA GLN A 293 -11.87 13.77 -20.38
C GLN A 293 -11.87 14.23 -21.82
N ASP A 294 -11.27 15.39 -22.11
CA ASP A 294 -11.37 16.07 -23.39
C ASP A 294 -10.00 16.26 -24.09
N ALA A 295 -8.93 15.70 -23.55
CA ALA A 295 -7.59 15.78 -24.10
C ALA A 295 -6.90 14.41 -24.09
N GLU A 296 -6.08 14.14 -25.10
CA GLU A 296 -5.26 12.93 -25.16
C GLU A 296 -4.18 12.97 -24.08
N LEU A 297 -3.92 11.82 -23.45
CA LEU A 297 -2.87 11.64 -22.46
C LEU A 297 -1.57 11.27 -23.17
N SER A 298 -0.50 12.02 -22.89
CA SER A 298 0.83 11.67 -23.38
C SER A 298 1.47 10.66 -22.42
N LEU A 299 1.62 9.43 -22.85
CA LEU A 299 2.26 8.35 -22.10
C LEU A 299 3.48 7.80 -22.86
N ASP A 300 4.45 7.31 -22.11
CA ASP A 300 5.57 6.55 -22.68
C ASP A 300 5.08 5.15 -23.07
N MET A 301 4.87 4.96 -24.36
CA MET A 301 4.28 3.74 -24.91
C MET A 301 5.35 2.74 -25.31
N PRO A 302 5.15 1.43 -25.10
CA PRO A 302 6.07 0.40 -25.56
C PRO A 302 6.34 0.48 -27.06
N LYS A 303 7.62 0.40 -27.48
CA LYS A 303 8.07 0.53 -28.88
C LYS A 303 7.49 -0.52 -29.84
N SER A 304 7.12 -1.70 -29.34
CA SER A 304 6.52 -2.79 -30.11
C SER A 304 5.11 -3.07 -29.63
N ARG A 305 4.09 -2.63 -30.38
CA ARG A 305 2.71 -2.73 -29.93
C ARG A 305 1.78 -3.30 -31.00
N ARG A 306 1.10 -4.38 -30.64
CA ARG A 306 -0.16 -4.78 -31.25
C ARG A 306 -1.29 -3.92 -30.67
N ALA A 307 -2.22 -3.44 -31.50
CA ALA A 307 -3.45 -2.80 -31.00
C ALA A 307 -4.20 -3.77 -30.04
N PRO A 308 -4.55 -3.33 -28.83
CA PRO A 308 -5.20 -4.21 -27.88
C PRO A 308 -6.62 -4.56 -28.36
N LYS A 309 -7.05 -5.78 -28.09
CA LYS A 309 -8.45 -6.20 -28.26
C LYS A 309 -9.25 -5.76 -27.05
N ILE A 310 -10.24 -4.92 -27.26
CA ILE A 310 -11.03 -4.29 -26.20
C ILE A 310 -12.49 -4.75 -26.31
N ALA A 311 -13.12 -4.97 -25.16
CA ALA A 311 -14.56 -5.20 -25.08
C ALA A 311 -15.23 -4.32 -24.02
N LEU A 312 -16.48 -3.98 -24.28
CA LEU A 312 -17.42 -3.48 -23.29
C LEU A 312 -18.43 -4.57 -22.97
N PHE A 313 -18.51 -4.94 -21.70
CA PHE A 313 -19.52 -5.85 -21.17
C PHE A 313 -20.54 -5.07 -20.37
N MET A 314 -21.83 -5.12 -20.75
CA MET A 314 -22.90 -4.42 -20.05
C MET A 314 -23.91 -5.42 -19.50
N HIS A 315 -24.21 -5.33 -18.20
CA HIS A 315 -25.30 -6.09 -17.60
C HIS A 315 -26.51 -5.18 -17.48
N ILE A 316 -27.56 -5.43 -18.28
CA ILE A 316 -28.80 -4.67 -18.33
C ILE A 316 -29.95 -5.57 -17.88
N TYR A 317 -30.41 -5.36 -16.66
CA TYR A 317 -31.55 -6.07 -16.09
C TYR A 317 -32.87 -5.37 -16.36
N TYR A 318 -32.86 -4.02 -16.37
CA TYR A 318 -34.01 -3.18 -16.63
C TYR A 318 -33.94 -2.62 -18.07
N PRO A 319 -34.79 -3.07 -19.02
CA PRO A 319 -34.75 -2.58 -20.41
C PRO A 319 -34.88 -1.08 -20.56
N GLU A 320 -35.49 -0.39 -19.58
CA GLU A 320 -35.65 1.06 -19.54
C GLU A 320 -34.29 1.80 -19.46
N SER A 321 -33.25 1.12 -19.02
CA SER A 321 -31.87 1.66 -18.99
C SER A 321 -31.12 1.51 -20.32
N ALA A 322 -31.70 0.83 -21.31
CA ALA A 322 -31.01 0.45 -22.54
C ALA A 322 -30.62 1.65 -23.41
N GLU A 323 -31.43 2.71 -23.48
CA GLU A 323 -31.11 3.94 -24.24
C GLU A 323 -29.87 4.62 -23.64
N HIS A 324 -29.84 4.79 -22.31
CA HIS A 324 -28.67 5.33 -21.61
C HIS A 324 -27.41 4.45 -21.79
N ALA A 325 -27.58 3.13 -21.73
CA ALA A 325 -26.49 2.20 -21.99
C ALA A 325 -25.94 2.30 -23.42
N ALA A 326 -26.82 2.54 -24.42
CA ALA A 326 -26.40 2.77 -25.80
C ALA A 326 -25.56 4.05 -25.95
N GLU A 327 -25.99 5.16 -25.34
CA GLU A 327 -25.21 6.40 -25.30
C GLU A 327 -23.82 6.21 -24.67
N LEU A 328 -23.71 5.41 -23.61
CA LEU A 328 -22.43 5.08 -23.01
C LEU A 328 -21.57 4.17 -23.90
N ALA A 329 -22.18 3.21 -24.57
CA ALA A 329 -21.48 2.30 -25.46
C ALA A 329 -20.86 3.03 -26.65
N ASP A 330 -21.45 4.11 -27.14
CA ASP A 330 -20.92 4.92 -28.25
C ASP A 330 -19.65 5.68 -27.89
N ARG A 331 -19.32 5.79 -26.62
CA ARG A 331 -18.05 6.37 -26.14
C ARG A 331 -16.86 5.41 -26.27
N MET A 332 -17.09 4.13 -26.54
CA MET A 332 -16.02 3.17 -26.80
C MET A 332 -15.37 3.43 -28.18
N PRO A 333 -14.06 3.10 -28.34
CA PRO A 333 -13.41 3.12 -29.68
C PRO A 333 -14.13 2.21 -30.67
N ASP A 334 -14.07 2.53 -31.97
CA ASP A 334 -14.81 1.83 -33.02
C ASP A 334 -14.45 0.33 -33.15
N ASN A 335 -13.21 -0.04 -32.78
CA ASN A 335 -12.72 -1.40 -32.78
C ASN A 335 -13.06 -2.20 -31.51
N ALA A 336 -13.75 -1.62 -30.54
CA ALA A 336 -14.17 -2.33 -29.33
C ALA A 336 -15.45 -3.15 -29.59
N ASP A 337 -15.47 -4.38 -29.10
CA ASP A 337 -16.63 -5.25 -29.19
C ASP A 337 -17.60 -5.02 -28.03
N LEU A 338 -18.90 -5.03 -28.31
CA LEU A 338 -19.97 -4.87 -27.30
C LEU A 338 -20.68 -6.19 -27.04
N PHE A 339 -20.72 -6.59 -25.76
CA PHE A 339 -21.53 -7.70 -25.30
C PHE A 339 -22.48 -7.23 -24.19
N ILE A 340 -23.69 -7.76 -24.22
CA ILE A 340 -24.72 -7.43 -23.23
C ILE A 340 -25.17 -8.72 -22.55
N SER A 341 -25.49 -8.68 -21.26
CA SER A 341 -26.17 -9.76 -20.56
C SER A 341 -27.49 -9.28 -19.97
N THR A 342 -28.50 -10.15 -20.03
CA THR A 342 -29.82 -9.97 -19.44
C THR A 342 -30.42 -11.33 -19.09
N ASP A 343 -31.59 -11.39 -18.45
CA ASP A 343 -32.16 -12.63 -17.92
C ASP A 343 -33.29 -13.26 -18.76
N SER A 344 -33.70 -12.61 -19.89
CA SER A 344 -34.69 -13.19 -20.77
C SER A 344 -34.58 -12.72 -22.23
N ASP A 345 -35.15 -13.51 -23.14
CA ASP A 345 -35.21 -13.18 -24.57
C ASP A 345 -36.09 -11.95 -24.86
N GLU A 346 -37.15 -11.72 -24.07
CA GLU A 346 -38.01 -10.56 -24.19
C GLU A 346 -37.21 -9.29 -23.89
N LYS A 347 -36.46 -9.26 -22.81
CA LYS A 347 -35.57 -8.15 -22.46
C LYS A 347 -34.48 -7.95 -23.50
N ALA A 348 -33.88 -9.04 -24.00
CA ALA A 348 -32.88 -8.97 -25.06
C ALA A 348 -33.42 -8.31 -26.35
N LYS A 349 -34.66 -8.58 -26.71
CA LYS A 349 -35.35 -7.90 -27.86
C LYS A 349 -35.52 -6.41 -27.60
N ALA A 350 -36.00 -6.04 -26.41
CA ALA A 350 -36.18 -4.62 -26.05
C ALA A 350 -34.86 -3.87 -26.04
N ILE A 351 -33.80 -4.49 -25.47
CA ILE A 351 -32.44 -3.92 -25.44
C ILE A 351 -31.93 -3.70 -26.88
N ARG A 352 -32.05 -4.73 -27.76
CA ARG A 352 -31.64 -4.57 -29.18
C ARG A 352 -32.35 -3.40 -29.88
N ALA A 353 -33.60 -3.16 -29.56
CA ALA A 353 -34.34 -2.04 -30.16
C ALA A 353 -33.76 -0.68 -29.73
N ALA A 354 -33.27 -0.54 -28.51
CA ALA A 354 -32.66 0.70 -28.05
C ALA A 354 -31.27 0.97 -28.68
N PHE A 355 -30.58 -0.06 -29.15
CA PHE A 355 -29.26 0.04 -29.81
C PHE A 355 -29.35 0.14 -31.34
N HIS A 356 -30.53 0.43 -31.94
CA HIS A 356 -30.71 0.36 -33.40
C HIS A 356 -29.95 1.42 -34.19
N GLU A 357 -29.71 2.59 -33.61
CA GLU A 357 -28.95 3.70 -34.24
C GLU A 357 -27.50 3.82 -33.71
N GLY A 358 -27.13 3.03 -32.71
CA GLY A 358 -25.83 3.12 -32.04
C GLY A 358 -24.86 1.98 -32.40
N ARG A 359 -23.96 1.70 -31.48
CA ARG A 359 -22.94 0.65 -31.60
C ARG A 359 -23.55 -0.74 -31.79
N SER A 360 -22.99 -1.51 -32.74
CA SER A 360 -23.44 -2.88 -33.02
C SER A 360 -23.15 -3.81 -31.82
N ILE A 361 -24.17 -4.54 -31.38
CA ILE A 361 -24.07 -5.57 -30.33
C ILE A 361 -23.51 -6.84 -30.95
N LYS A 362 -22.29 -7.25 -30.57
CA LYS A 362 -21.64 -8.49 -31.02
C LYS A 362 -22.34 -9.74 -30.46
N GLY A 363 -22.83 -9.67 -29.24
CA GLY A 363 -23.59 -10.78 -28.64
C GLY A 363 -24.41 -10.35 -27.43
N ILE A 364 -25.56 -11.04 -27.23
CA ILE A 364 -26.33 -10.95 -25.99
C ILE A 364 -26.30 -12.32 -25.33
N VAL A 365 -25.93 -12.36 -24.05
CA VAL A 365 -25.86 -13.57 -23.22
C VAL A 365 -27.08 -13.56 -22.30
N ILE A 366 -27.91 -14.59 -22.42
CA ILE A 366 -29.01 -14.81 -21.48
C ILE A 366 -28.44 -15.54 -20.25
N VAL A 367 -28.60 -14.96 -19.08
CA VAL A 367 -28.11 -15.48 -17.81
C VAL A 367 -29.26 -15.78 -16.86
N GLU A 368 -29.11 -16.74 -15.97
CA GLU A 368 -30.10 -16.99 -14.93
C GLU A 368 -30.20 -15.78 -13.99
N ASN A 369 -31.43 -15.37 -13.61
CA ASN A 369 -31.66 -14.31 -12.64
C ASN A 369 -31.34 -14.79 -11.21
N ARG A 370 -30.05 -15.14 -11.00
CA ARG A 370 -29.51 -15.58 -9.71
C ARG A 370 -28.05 -15.18 -9.61
N GLY A 371 -27.72 -14.34 -8.63
CA GLY A 371 -26.38 -13.80 -8.45
C GLY A 371 -26.16 -12.43 -9.13
N ARG A 372 -27.23 -11.84 -9.70
CA ARG A 372 -27.22 -10.48 -10.31
C ARG A 372 -26.08 -10.30 -11.32
N SER A 373 -25.49 -9.12 -11.36
CA SER A 373 -24.36 -8.77 -12.23
C SER A 373 -23.09 -9.59 -11.98
N GLU A 374 -22.88 -10.08 -10.75
CA GLU A 374 -21.72 -10.87 -10.39
C GLU A 374 -21.73 -12.22 -11.12
N SER A 375 -22.86 -12.95 -11.10
CA SER A 375 -22.98 -14.20 -11.87
C SER A 375 -22.98 -13.95 -13.38
N ALA A 376 -23.55 -12.84 -13.84
CA ALA A 376 -23.53 -12.45 -15.25
C ALA A 376 -22.07 -12.30 -15.77
N LEU A 377 -21.19 -11.69 -14.98
CA LEU A 377 -19.77 -11.58 -15.33
C LEU A 377 -19.06 -12.94 -15.23
N ILE A 378 -19.11 -13.58 -14.06
CA ILE A 378 -18.20 -14.71 -13.74
C ILE A 378 -18.68 -16.07 -14.28
N ILE A 379 -19.96 -16.21 -14.63
CA ILE A 379 -20.49 -17.38 -15.33
C ILE A 379 -20.78 -17.04 -16.79
N GLY A 380 -21.57 -16.00 -17.03
CA GLY A 380 -22.07 -15.69 -18.36
C GLY A 380 -21.01 -15.19 -19.34
N MET A 381 -20.11 -14.33 -18.88
CA MET A 381 -19.16 -13.60 -19.74
C MET A 381 -17.69 -14.02 -19.58
N ALA A 382 -17.33 -14.82 -18.56
CA ALA A 382 -15.95 -15.18 -18.25
C ALA A 382 -15.17 -15.78 -19.43
N LYS A 383 -15.77 -16.71 -20.18
CA LYS A 383 -15.14 -17.34 -21.35
C LYS A 383 -14.96 -16.37 -22.52
N ILE A 384 -15.89 -15.42 -22.68
CA ILE A 384 -15.81 -14.37 -23.71
C ILE A 384 -14.68 -13.41 -23.36
N ALA A 385 -14.58 -13.01 -22.08
CA ALA A 385 -13.58 -12.08 -21.59
C ALA A 385 -12.15 -12.51 -21.92
N GLN A 386 -11.84 -13.80 -21.83
CA GLN A 386 -10.49 -14.36 -22.09
C GLN A 386 -9.95 -14.11 -23.50
N ASN A 387 -10.80 -13.66 -24.45
CA ASN A 387 -10.38 -13.33 -25.82
C ASN A 387 -9.91 -11.87 -25.98
N TYR A 388 -9.93 -11.08 -24.92
CA TYR A 388 -9.62 -9.66 -24.93
C TYR A 388 -8.41 -9.32 -24.05
N ASP A 389 -7.76 -8.21 -24.37
CA ASP A 389 -6.62 -7.70 -23.59
C ASP A 389 -7.09 -6.83 -22.42
N ALA A 390 -8.20 -6.08 -22.61
CA ALA A 390 -8.87 -5.34 -21.55
C ALA A 390 -10.40 -5.31 -21.78
N VAL A 391 -11.14 -5.30 -20.69
CA VAL A 391 -12.61 -5.28 -20.69
C VAL A 391 -13.11 -4.20 -19.73
N CYS A 392 -14.06 -3.39 -20.19
CA CYS A 392 -14.90 -2.57 -19.33
C CYS A 392 -16.12 -3.38 -18.94
N PHE A 393 -16.33 -3.62 -17.65
CA PHE A 393 -17.59 -4.17 -17.14
C PHE A 393 -18.42 -3.07 -16.53
N TRP A 394 -19.50 -2.74 -17.21
CA TRP A 394 -20.49 -1.77 -16.77
C TRP A 394 -21.80 -2.47 -16.41
N LYS A 395 -22.50 -1.94 -15.41
CA LYS A 395 -23.83 -2.37 -15.02
C LYS A 395 -24.65 -1.17 -14.59
N GLU A 396 -25.93 -1.23 -14.81
CA GLU A 396 -26.85 -0.22 -14.30
C GLU A 396 -26.84 -0.22 -12.76
N LYS A 397 -26.85 0.97 -12.16
CA LYS A 397 -26.88 1.14 -10.71
C LYS A 397 -28.24 1.71 -10.29
N VAL A 398 -29.18 0.83 -9.98
CA VAL A 398 -30.48 1.19 -9.38
C VAL A 398 -30.48 0.68 -7.94
N SER A 399 -30.50 1.59 -6.97
CA SER A 399 -30.57 1.24 -5.55
C SER A 399 -31.90 1.67 -4.95
N LYS A 400 -32.72 0.68 -4.57
CA LYS A 400 -34.00 0.92 -3.87
C LYS A 400 -33.84 1.18 -2.36
N GLN A 401 -32.60 1.03 -1.85
CA GLN A 401 -32.30 1.13 -0.41
C GLN A 401 -31.88 2.52 0.05
N VAL A 402 -31.67 3.43 -0.89
CA VAL A 402 -31.22 4.81 -0.67
C VAL A 402 -32.18 5.77 -1.39
N ASP A 403 -32.12 7.04 -1.03
CA ASP A 403 -32.96 8.00 -1.72
C ASP A 403 -32.58 8.12 -3.21
N TYR A 404 -33.52 8.58 -4.00
CA TYR A 404 -33.40 8.65 -5.46
C TYR A 404 -32.19 9.45 -5.91
N HIS A 405 -31.92 10.61 -5.31
CA HIS A 405 -30.81 11.47 -5.71
C HIS A 405 -29.45 10.85 -5.36
N ALA A 406 -29.34 10.15 -4.24
CA ALA A 406 -28.13 9.45 -3.87
C ALA A 406 -27.83 8.27 -4.83
N SER A 407 -28.87 7.51 -5.21
CA SER A 407 -28.75 6.45 -6.23
C SER A 407 -28.30 6.98 -7.58
N LEU A 408 -28.88 8.10 -8.02
CA LEU A 408 -28.56 8.76 -9.28
C LEU A 408 -27.11 9.30 -9.28
N GLY A 409 -26.68 9.93 -8.18
CA GLY A 409 -25.30 10.41 -8.03
C GLY A 409 -24.27 9.27 -8.09
N TRP A 410 -24.60 8.11 -7.55
CA TRP A 410 -23.72 6.94 -7.63
C TRP A 410 -23.66 6.36 -9.04
N ALA A 411 -24.79 6.21 -9.73
CA ALA A 411 -24.83 5.78 -11.12
C ALA A 411 -23.98 6.71 -12.00
N LYS A 412 -24.18 8.04 -11.88
CA LYS A 412 -23.38 9.03 -12.60
C LYS A 412 -21.89 8.90 -12.34
N LYS A 413 -21.46 8.62 -11.10
CA LYS A 413 -20.05 8.41 -10.80
C LYS A 413 -19.46 7.20 -11.52
N ILE A 414 -20.21 6.09 -11.59
CA ILE A 414 -19.78 4.90 -12.33
C ILE A 414 -19.62 5.25 -13.82
N ASP A 415 -20.59 5.92 -14.41
CA ASP A 415 -20.56 6.32 -15.81
C ASP A 415 -19.38 7.24 -16.13
N ASP A 416 -19.18 8.28 -15.32
CA ASP A 416 -18.07 9.23 -15.48
C ASP A 416 -16.69 8.60 -15.21
N ALA A 417 -16.59 7.64 -14.29
CA ALA A 417 -15.32 6.98 -14.00
C ALA A 417 -14.91 5.90 -15.02
N LEU A 418 -15.89 5.32 -15.72
CA LEU A 418 -15.62 4.25 -16.68
C LEU A 418 -15.70 4.70 -18.14
N LEU A 419 -16.64 5.59 -18.45
CA LEU A 419 -17.08 5.91 -19.81
C LEU A 419 -17.37 7.42 -19.97
N ALA A 420 -16.54 8.33 -19.42
CA ALA A 420 -16.81 9.78 -19.42
C ALA A 420 -16.93 10.37 -20.83
N SER A 421 -16.05 9.98 -21.76
CA SER A 421 -16.03 10.38 -23.17
C SER A 421 -15.24 9.37 -24.01
N LYS A 422 -15.25 9.48 -25.34
CA LYS A 422 -14.43 8.62 -26.22
C LYS A 422 -12.95 8.84 -25.96
N THR A 423 -12.48 10.06 -25.85
CA THR A 423 -11.09 10.41 -25.53
C THR A 423 -10.66 9.86 -24.17
N TYR A 424 -11.54 9.97 -23.17
CA TYR A 424 -11.30 9.40 -21.85
C TYR A 424 -11.11 7.87 -21.91
N VAL A 425 -11.95 7.16 -22.65
CA VAL A 425 -11.85 5.70 -22.81
C VAL A 425 -10.55 5.32 -23.52
N GLU A 426 -10.13 6.08 -24.53
CA GLU A 426 -8.85 5.89 -25.20
C GLU A 426 -7.68 6.10 -24.21
N ASN A 427 -7.73 7.12 -23.35
CA ASN A 427 -6.77 7.35 -22.28
C ASN A 427 -6.72 6.18 -21.26
N VAL A 428 -7.88 5.59 -20.91
CA VAL A 428 -7.93 4.38 -20.06
C VAL A 428 -7.21 3.21 -20.72
N ILE A 429 -7.46 2.96 -22.00
CA ILE A 429 -6.83 1.88 -22.77
C ILE A 429 -5.31 2.08 -22.87
N ASP A 430 -4.90 3.31 -23.10
CA ASP A 430 -3.48 3.68 -23.16
C ASP A 430 -2.80 3.53 -21.79
N THR A 431 -3.50 3.88 -20.70
CA THR A 431 -3.01 3.64 -19.32
C THR A 431 -2.77 2.15 -19.07
N PHE A 432 -3.69 1.26 -19.46
CA PHE A 432 -3.44 -0.18 -19.40
C PHE A 432 -2.23 -0.60 -20.23
N THR A 433 -2.06 -0.04 -21.41
CA THR A 433 -0.97 -0.41 -22.31
C THR A 433 0.39 0.04 -21.80
N ALA A 434 0.48 1.25 -21.25
CA ALA A 434 1.71 1.80 -20.68
C ALA A 434 2.11 1.12 -19.35
N ASN A 435 1.15 0.44 -18.70
CA ASN A 435 1.35 -0.20 -17.40
C ASN A 435 1.02 -1.70 -17.44
N PRO A 436 1.95 -2.58 -17.87
CA PRO A 436 1.71 -4.01 -18.04
C PRO A 436 1.22 -4.73 -16.76
N ARG A 437 1.65 -4.27 -15.58
CA ARG A 437 1.22 -4.81 -14.27
C ARG A 437 -0.11 -4.25 -13.77
N LEU A 438 -0.69 -3.26 -14.45
CA LEU A 438 -2.03 -2.79 -14.12
C LEU A 438 -3.07 -3.83 -14.53
N GLY A 439 -3.74 -4.44 -13.58
CA GLY A 439 -4.72 -5.49 -13.82
C GLY A 439 -6.17 -5.03 -13.74
N MET A 440 -6.44 -3.98 -12.95
CA MET A 440 -7.79 -3.52 -12.69
C MET A 440 -7.84 -2.03 -12.41
N LEU A 441 -8.84 -1.33 -12.95
CA LEU A 441 -9.18 0.04 -12.62
C LEU A 441 -10.57 0.08 -11.99
N CYS A 442 -10.59 0.37 -10.70
CA CYS A 442 -11.78 0.43 -9.87
C CYS A 442 -12.40 1.82 -9.88
N VAL A 443 -13.71 1.89 -9.77
CA VAL A 443 -14.42 3.14 -9.45
C VAL A 443 -14.30 3.36 -7.94
N PRO A 444 -13.74 4.48 -7.46
CA PRO A 444 -13.68 4.76 -6.05
C PRO A 444 -15.08 5.00 -5.46
N GLU A 445 -15.21 4.88 -4.14
CA GLU A 445 -16.47 5.20 -3.45
C GLU A 445 -16.88 6.66 -3.68
N PRO A 446 -18.19 6.97 -3.70
CA PRO A 446 -18.65 8.35 -3.82
C PRO A 446 -18.32 9.16 -2.56
N PHE A 447 -17.63 10.30 -2.70
CA PHE A 447 -17.36 11.24 -1.60
C PHE A 447 -18.49 12.25 -1.43
N HIS A 448 -19.73 11.77 -1.35
CA HIS A 448 -20.88 12.64 -1.13
C HIS A 448 -22.02 11.92 -0.39
N ALA A 449 -22.88 12.69 0.26
CA ALA A 449 -24.08 12.23 0.95
C ALA A 449 -23.83 11.08 1.93
N ILE A 450 -24.72 10.10 1.94
CA ILE A 450 -24.67 8.94 2.82
C ILE A 450 -23.68 7.88 2.38
N TYR A 451 -23.12 8.01 1.19
CA TYR A 451 -22.12 7.09 0.64
C TYR A 451 -20.68 7.45 0.99
N HIS A 452 -20.45 8.61 1.59
CA HIS A 452 -19.15 8.92 2.13
C HIS A 452 -18.89 8.04 3.34
N TRP A 453 -18.21 6.95 3.12
CA TRP A 453 -17.81 6.04 4.17
C TRP A 453 -16.78 6.69 5.08
N VAL A 454 -16.97 6.51 6.38
CA VAL A 454 -15.91 6.87 7.33
C VAL A 454 -14.77 5.89 7.13
N PRO A 455 -13.52 6.34 6.96
CA PRO A 455 -12.36 5.47 6.80
C PRO A 455 -12.32 4.33 7.83
N GLY A 456 -12.10 3.11 7.37
CA GLY A 456 -12.14 1.88 8.15
C GLY A 456 -13.52 1.22 8.25
N HIS A 457 -14.51 1.67 7.48
CA HIS A 457 -15.84 1.04 7.37
C HIS A 457 -16.09 0.35 6.04
N GLU A 458 -15.17 0.40 5.10
CA GLU A 458 -15.31 -0.08 3.73
C GLU A 458 -15.54 -1.59 3.69
N TRP A 459 -15.03 -2.32 4.68
CA TRP A 459 -15.37 -3.73 4.85
C TRP A 459 -16.83 -3.95 5.28
N ALA A 460 -17.45 -2.99 5.98
CA ALA A 460 -18.74 -3.18 6.63
C ALA A 460 -18.80 -4.53 7.39
N ALA A 461 -19.71 -5.44 7.07
CA ALA A 461 -19.77 -6.78 7.65
C ALA A 461 -19.09 -7.87 6.78
N ASN A 462 -18.34 -7.48 5.73
CA ASN A 462 -17.96 -8.41 4.65
C ASN A 462 -16.56 -9.04 4.79
N PHE A 463 -15.68 -8.55 5.68
CA PHE A 463 -14.32 -9.08 5.79
C PHE A 463 -14.29 -10.60 5.96
N LYS A 464 -15.09 -11.15 6.88
CA LYS A 464 -15.11 -12.59 7.15
C LYS A 464 -15.51 -13.41 5.91
N ASN A 465 -16.54 -12.95 5.20
CA ASN A 465 -17.05 -13.65 4.01
C ASN A 465 -16.07 -13.53 2.83
N THR A 466 -15.44 -12.36 2.67
CA THR A 466 -14.41 -12.16 1.63
C THR A 466 -13.17 -13.00 1.92
N LYS A 467 -12.75 -13.09 3.19
CA LYS A 467 -11.63 -13.95 3.61
C LYS A 467 -11.91 -15.42 3.32
N ALA A 468 -13.11 -15.91 3.66
CA ALA A 468 -13.52 -17.28 3.36
C ALA A 468 -13.57 -17.55 1.84
N LEU A 469 -14.01 -16.55 1.05
CA LEU A 469 -13.98 -16.66 -0.41
C LEU A 469 -12.53 -16.68 -0.94
N ALA A 470 -11.63 -15.86 -0.40
CA ALA A 470 -10.21 -15.89 -0.75
C ALA A 470 -9.57 -17.25 -0.47
N GLU A 471 -9.88 -17.86 0.68
CA GLU A 471 -9.43 -19.21 1.02
C GLU A 471 -10.00 -20.26 0.07
N ARG A 472 -11.29 -20.16 -0.29
CA ARG A 472 -11.95 -21.03 -1.28
C ARG A 472 -11.31 -20.94 -2.66
N LEU A 473 -10.87 -19.74 -3.08
CA LEU A 473 -10.18 -19.51 -4.36
C LEU A 473 -8.66 -19.79 -4.28
N GLY A 474 -8.13 -20.11 -3.11
CA GLY A 474 -6.70 -20.39 -2.90
C GLY A 474 -5.82 -19.16 -3.12
N LEU A 475 -6.30 -17.95 -2.74
CA LEU A 475 -5.52 -16.72 -2.81
C LEU A 475 -4.45 -16.68 -1.72
N LYS A 476 -3.25 -16.20 -2.06
CA LYS A 476 -2.09 -16.14 -1.16
C LYS A 476 -1.65 -14.71 -0.82
N VAL A 477 -2.47 -13.72 -1.14
CA VAL A 477 -2.18 -12.31 -0.90
C VAL A 477 -2.53 -11.86 0.52
N PRO A 478 -1.86 -10.84 1.06
CA PRO A 478 -2.21 -10.25 2.35
C PRO A 478 -3.65 -9.72 2.35
N MET A 479 -4.34 -9.91 3.45
CA MET A 479 -5.68 -9.34 3.69
C MET A 479 -5.77 -8.89 5.15
N ASP A 480 -5.84 -7.60 5.40
CA ASP A 480 -5.99 -7.03 6.74
C ASP A 480 -7.41 -6.48 6.93
N LYS A 481 -8.03 -6.86 8.05
CA LYS A 481 -9.36 -6.37 8.43
C LYS A 481 -9.37 -4.90 8.86
N ASP A 482 -8.22 -4.39 9.29
CA ASP A 482 -8.05 -3.03 9.79
C ASP A 482 -7.54 -2.07 8.68
N ALA A 483 -7.14 -2.61 7.51
CA ALA A 483 -6.80 -1.85 6.31
C ALA A 483 -8.04 -1.63 5.43
N GLN A 484 -8.05 -0.51 4.70
CA GLN A 484 -9.11 -0.19 3.73
C GLN A 484 -9.03 -1.13 2.52
N PRO A 485 -10.10 -1.86 2.15
CA PRO A 485 -10.06 -2.63 0.92
C PRO A 485 -10.08 -1.71 -0.30
N VAL A 486 -9.18 -1.94 -1.23
CA VAL A 486 -9.32 -1.40 -2.59
C VAL A 486 -10.38 -2.23 -3.29
N CYS A 487 -11.49 -1.63 -3.69
CA CYS A 487 -12.51 -2.33 -4.47
C CYS A 487 -13.37 -1.36 -5.28
N SER A 488 -14.06 -1.87 -6.27
CA SER A 488 -15.03 -1.10 -7.04
C SER A 488 -16.40 -1.20 -6.40
N PHE A 489 -16.72 -0.24 -5.51
CA PHE A 489 -18.03 -0.17 -4.90
C PHE A 489 -19.11 0.08 -5.96
N GLY A 490 -20.02 -0.87 -6.09
CA GLY A 490 -21.00 -0.91 -7.17
C GLY A 490 -20.69 -1.95 -8.24
N GLY A 491 -19.51 -2.61 -8.18
CA GLY A 491 -19.17 -3.79 -8.98
C GLY A 491 -19.04 -3.52 -10.48
N ALA A 492 -18.63 -2.32 -10.88
CA ALA A 492 -18.35 -1.93 -12.26
C ALA A 492 -16.90 -1.43 -12.37
N PHE A 493 -16.12 -1.89 -13.35
CA PHE A 493 -14.67 -1.65 -13.42
C PHE A 493 -14.09 -2.02 -14.78
N TRP A 494 -12.89 -1.52 -15.06
CA TRP A 494 -12.05 -2.02 -16.14
C TRP A 494 -11.11 -3.11 -15.62
N PHE A 495 -10.82 -4.13 -16.42
CA PHE A 495 -9.91 -5.19 -16.00
C PHE A 495 -9.19 -5.89 -17.16
N ARG A 496 -8.03 -6.46 -16.88
CA ARG A 496 -7.41 -7.49 -17.72
C ARG A 496 -8.00 -8.85 -17.38
N PRO A 497 -8.49 -9.64 -18.32
CA PRO A 497 -9.00 -10.99 -18.03
C PRO A 497 -7.98 -11.87 -17.33
N ALA A 498 -6.69 -11.77 -17.67
CA ALA A 498 -5.62 -12.49 -17.01
C ALA A 498 -5.51 -12.17 -15.49
N ALA A 499 -5.85 -10.97 -15.08
CA ALA A 499 -5.85 -10.55 -13.68
C ALA A 499 -6.98 -11.20 -12.86
N LEU A 500 -8.05 -11.67 -13.50
CA LEU A 500 -9.18 -12.35 -12.84
C LEU A 500 -9.22 -13.86 -13.13
N LYS A 501 -8.12 -14.44 -13.63
CA LYS A 501 -8.04 -15.81 -14.08
C LYS A 501 -8.56 -16.81 -13.05
N LYS A 502 -8.10 -16.78 -11.81
CA LYS A 502 -8.55 -17.72 -10.76
C LYS A 502 -10.05 -17.65 -10.49
N LEU A 503 -10.64 -16.45 -10.59
CA LEU A 503 -12.09 -16.28 -10.42
C LEU A 503 -12.86 -16.85 -11.60
N PHE A 504 -12.37 -16.68 -12.83
CA PHE A 504 -13.03 -17.17 -14.06
C PHE A 504 -12.84 -18.67 -14.30
N GLU A 505 -11.76 -19.24 -13.83
CA GLU A 505 -11.48 -20.68 -13.93
C GLU A 505 -12.13 -21.51 -12.80
N TYR A 506 -12.59 -20.85 -11.73
CA TYR A 506 -13.35 -21.52 -10.69
C TYR A 506 -14.70 -21.99 -11.27
N GLU A 507 -15.07 -23.25 -11.03
CA GLU A 507 -16.28 -23.86 -11.58
C GLU A 507 -17.56 -23.38 -10.88
N TRP A 508 -17.89 -22.10 -11.10
CA TRP A 508 -19.10 -21.48 -10.56
C TRP A 508 -20.37 -22.09 -11.16
N LYS A 509 -21.36 -22.29 -10.28
CA LYS A 509 -22.72 -22.66 -10.66
C LYS A 509 -23.70 -21.63 -10.13
N TYR A 510 -24.85 -21.47 -10.77
CA TYR A 510 -25.87 -20.55 -10.28
C TYR A 510 -26.35 -20.92 -8.88
N GLU A 511 -26.32 -22.21 -8.51
CA GLU A 511 -26.65 -22.71 -7.17
C GLU A 511 -25.72 -22.22 -6.07
N ASP A 512 -24.49 -21.83 -6.39
CA ASP A 512 -23.55 -21.24 -5.44
C ASP A 512 -24.05 -19.88 -4.93
N PHE A 513 -24.85 -19.17 -5.72
CA PHE A 513 -25.40 -17.88 -5.35
C PHE A 513 -26.67 -18.01 -4.51
N PRO A 514 -26.84 -17.13 -3.49
CA PRO A 514 -28.06 -17.14 -2.69
C PRO A 514 -29.29 -16.76 -3.53
N LYS A 515 -30.45 -17.27 -3.14
CA LYS A 515 -31.74 -16.88 -3.76
C LYS A 515 -32.19 -15.50 -3.26
N GLU A 516 -32.92 -14.77 -4.10
CA GLU A 516 -33.60 -13.55 -3.67
C GLU A 516 -34.77 -13.87 -2.69
N PRO A 517 -35.11 -12.94 -1.74
CA PRO A 517 -34.46 -11.65 -1.52
C PRO A 517 -33.15 -11.79 -0.74
N LEU A 518 -32.13 -11.01 -1.16
CA LEU A 518 -30.83 -10.99 -0.48
C LEU A 518 -30.85 -10.12 0.78
N PRO A 519 -29.98 -10.43 1.77
CA PRO A 519 -29.74 -9.51 2.88
C PRO A 519 -29.12 -8.20 2.37
N ILE A 520 -29.34 -7.13 3.12
CA ILE A 520 -28.85 -5.77 2.77
C ILE A 520 -27.31 -5.75 2.67
N ASP A 521 -26.63 -6.55 3.49
CA ASP A 521 -25.16 -6.65 3.54
C ASP A 521 -24.74 -8.10 3.90
N ALA A 522 -23.43 -8.38 3.88
CA ALA A 522 -22.82 -9.65 4.27
C ALA A 522 -23.24 -10.87 3.44
N SER A 523 -23.64 -10.67 2.19
CA SER A 523 -23.92 -11.78 1.25
C SER A 523 -22.67 -12.18 0.47
N LEU A 524 -22.72 -13.35 -0.22
CA LEU A 524 -21.67 -13.76 -1.15
C LEU A 524 -21.41 -12.70 -2.24
N LEU A 525 -22.45 -12.03 -2.73
CA LEU A 525 -22.30 -10.98 -3.74
C LEU A 525 -21.45 -9.80 -3.25
N HIS A 526 -21.64 -9.38 -1.99
CA HIS A 526 -20.80 -8.35 -1.39
C HIS A 526 -19.37 -8.82 -1.15
N ALA A 527 -19.16 -10.12 -0.90
CA ALA A 527 -17.82 -10.70 -0.82
C ALA A 527 -17.15 -10.74 -2.22
N ILE A 528 -17.91 -11.07 -3.27
CA ILE A 528 -17.43 -11.06 -4.66
C ILE A 528 -17.06 -9.65 -5.10
N GLU A 529 -17.86 -8.64 -4.78
CA GLU A 529 -17.56 -7.23 -5.07
C GLU A 529 -16.20 -6.82 -4.50
N ARG A 530 -15.84 -7.32 -3.32
CA ARG A 530 -14.57 -7.00 -2.63
C ARG A 530 -13.40 -7.89 -3.01
N ILE A 531 -13.65 -9.08 -3.58
CA ILE A 531 -12.58 -10.04 -3.86
C ILE A 531 -11.81 -9.74 -5.17
N TYR A 532 -12.43 -9.06 -6.14
CA TYR A 532 -11.84 -8.82 -7.45
C TYR A 532 -10.39 -8.26 -7.38
N PRO A 533 -10.09 -7.22 -6.60
CA PRO A 533 -8.72 -6.71 -6.51
C PRO A 533 -7.74 -7.68 -5.85
N PHE A 534 -8.19 -8.53 -4.93
CA PHE A 534 -7.34 -9.55 -4.32
C PHE A 534 -7.02 -10.67 -5.31
N VAL A 535 -7.97 -11.04 -6.16
CA VAL A 535 -7.71 -11.97 -7.29
C VAL A 535 -6.73 -11.36 -8.26
N CYS A 536 -6.90 -10.09 -8.57
CA CYS A 536 -5.98 -9.31 -9.42
C CYS A 536 -4.56 -9.32 -8.84
N GLN A 537 -4.42 -9.04 -7.54
CA GLN A 537 -3.13 -9.05 -6.86
C GLN A 537 -2.50 -10.46 -6.86
N ASP A 538 -3.27 -11.50 -6.57
CA ASP A 538 -2.80 -12.88 -6.56
C ASP A 538 -2.36 -13.38 -7.95
N ALA A 539 -2.91 -12.80 -9.01
CA ALA A 539 -2.48 -13.05 -10.38
C ALA A 539 -1.21 -12.27 -10.81
N GLY A 540 -0.59 -11.50 -9.91
CA GLY A 540 0.63 -10.74 -10.18
C GLY A 540 0.39 -9.36 -10.81
N TYR A 541 -0.82 -8.81 -10.66
CA TYR A 541 -1.19 -7.47 -11.13
C TYR A 541 -1.59 -6.57 -9.97
N TYR A 542 -1.47 -5.25 -10.15
CA TYR A 542 -1.98 -4.31 -9.18
C TYR A 542 -3.34 -3.74 -9.58
N PRO A 543 -4.27 -3.55 -8.62
CA PRO A 543 -5.46 -2.76 -8.82
C PRO A 543 -5.18 -1.28 -8.58
N ALA A 544 -5.95 -0.42 -9.23
CA ALA A 544 -5.89 1.03 -9.06
C ALA A 544 -7.29 1.65 -9.14
N PHE A 545 -7.40 2.92 -8.79
CA PHE A 545 -8.63 3.69 -9.02
C PHE A 545 -8.54 4.51 -10.30
N VAL A 546 -9.69 4.84 -10.89
CA VAL A 546 -9.76 5.71 -12.06
C VAL A 546 -10.93 6.70 -11.96
N MET A 547 -10.69 7.92 -12.37
CA MET A 547 -11.71 8.99 -12.51
C MET A 547 -11.36 9.90 -13.68
N SER A 548 -12.37 10.53 -14.27
CA SER A 548 -12.12 11.66 -15.16
C SER A 548 -11.66 12.90 -14.35
N ASP A 549 -10.88 13.76 -14.97
CA ASP A 549 -10.41 15.01 -14.36
C ASP A 549 -11.56 15.93 -13.91
N ARG A 550 -12.64 15.98 -14.67
CA ARG A 550 -13.85 16.73 -14.29
C ARG A 550 -14.51 16.17 -13.06
N TYR A 551 -14.65 14.85 -12.97
CA TYR A 551 -15.26 14.23 -11.78
C TYR A 551 -14.32 14.31 -10.56
N ALA A 552 -13.03 14.13 -10.75
CA ALA A 552 -12.03 14.28 -9.71
C ALA A 552 -12.04 15.69 -9.09
N SER A 553 -12.26 16.72 -9.89
CA SER A 553 -12.43 18.10 -9.41
C SER A 553 -13.58 18.25 -8.42
N LEU A 554 -14.74 17.61 -8.68
CA LEU A 554 -15.90 17.59 -7.76
C LEU A 554 -15.54 16.85 -6.46
N GLU A 555 -14.93 15.67 -6.57
CA GLU A 555 -14.55 14.85 -5.41
C GLU A 555 -13.52 15.55 -4.54
N TYR A 556 -12.51 16.19 -5.14
CA TYR A 556 -11.51 16.98 -4.43
C TYR A 556 -12.16 18.15 -3.66
N THR A 557 -13.11 18.84 -4.28
CA THR A 557 -13.86 19.92 -3.63
C THR A 557 -14.64 19.41 -2.42
N ASN A 558 -15.32 18.26 -2.56
CA ASN A 558 -16.06 17.63 -1.48
C ASN A 558 -15.13 17.22 -0.34
N LEU A 559 -14.00 16.56 -0.64
CA LEU A 559 -13.02 16.13 0.34
C LEU A 559 -12.46 17.31 1.13
N ARG A 560 -12.09 18.41 0.47
CA ARG A 560 -11.65 19.64 1.13
C ARG A 560 -12.69 20.19 2.09
N GLN A 561 -13.97 20.20 1.66
CA GLN A 561 -15.06 20.69 2.49
C GLN A 561 -15.28 19.80 3.72
N TYR A 562 -15.25 18.48 3.57
CA TYR A 562 -15.39 17.55 4.69
C TYR A 562 -14.22 17.69 5.66
N LEU A 563 -12.99 17.79 5.15
CA LEU A 563 -11.81 18.01 5.98
C LEU A 563 -11.92 19.30 6.80
N ALA A 564 -12.34 20.41 6.17
CA ALA A 564 -12.58 21.67 6.85
C ALA A 564 -13.65 21.52 7.96
N VAL A 565 -14.75 20.85 7.70
CA VAL A 565 -15.81 20.62 8.70
C VAL A 565 -15.30 19.78 9.87
N TYR A 566 -14.51 18.74 9.63
CA TYR A 566 -13.92 17.90 10.69
C TYR A 566 -12.93 18.69 11.53
N THR A 567 -12.05 19.48 10.90
CA THR A 567 -11.08 20.33 11.60
C THR A 567 -11.78 21.39 12.45
N TYR A 568 -12.76 22.11 11.89
CA TYR A 568 -13.58 23.05 12.65
C TYR A 568 -14.26 22.37 13.84
N SER A 569 -14.77 21.18 13.67
CA SER A 569 -15.44 20.43 14.74
C SER A 569 -14.46 20.08 15.87
N ALA A 570 -13.22 19.74 15.55
CA ALA A 570 -12.16 19.47 16.51
C ALA A 570 -11.75 20.74 17.28
N LEU A 571 -11.55 21.87 16.60
CA LEU A 571 -11.24 23.17 17.20
C LEU A 571 -12.36 23.64 18.16
N TYR A 572 -13.62 23.52 17.75
CA TYR A 572 -14.76 23.86 18.61
C TYR A 572 -14.92 22.93 19.83
N ALA A 573 -14.33 21.74 19.79
CA ALA A 573 -14.25 20.86 20.95
C ALA A 573 -13.20 21.31 22.00
N GLY A 574 -12.51 22.42 21.76
CA GLY A 574 -11.53 23.02 22.66
C GLY A 574 -10.12 22.48 22.51
N HIS A 575 -9.80 21.97 21.32
CA HIS A 575 -8.44 21.63 20.92
C HIS A 575 -7.94 22.70 19.96
N GLU A 576 -6.76 23.23 20.22
CA GLU A 576 -6.03 24.11 19.32
C GLU A 576 -4.96 23.26 18.62
N PHE A 577 -4.91 23.32 17.30
CA PHE A 577 -3.91 22.70 16.48
C PHE A 577 -3.40 23.73 15.49
N ASP A 578 -2.10 23.79 15.31
CA ASP A 578 -1.48 24.70 14.36
C ASP A 578 -1.57 24.14 12.93
N ASP A 579 -1.62 22.81 12.80
CA ASP A 579 -1.69 22.11 11.53
C ASP A 579 -2.43 20.75 11.62
N TYR A 580 -2.59 20.10 10.46
CA TYR A 580 -3.25 18.80 10.36
C TYR A 580 -2.44 17.63 10.96
N LEU A 581 -1.11 17.73 11.03
CA LEU A 581 -0.26 16.72 11.66
C LEU A 581 -0.51 16.69 13.16
N GLN A 582 -0.54 17.85 13.82
CA GLN A 582 -0.89 17.95 15.24
C GLN A 582 -2.28 17.40 15.52
N ALA A 583 -3.26 17.67 14.64
CA ALA A 583 -4.60 17.12 14.75
C ALA A 583 -4.60 15.59 14.60
N SER A 584 -3.85 15.06 13.65
CA SER A 584 -3.68 13.61 13.43
C SER A 584 -2.98 12.94 14.60
N ASP A 585 -1.89 13.49 15.09
CA ASP A 585 -1.14 13.00 16.25
C ASP A 585 -2.00 12.96 17.51
N PHE A 586 -2.84 13.98 17.69
CA PHE A 586 -3.78 14.00 18.79
C PHE A 586 -4.80 12.85 18.71
N VAL A 587 -5.35 12.59 17.53
CA VAL A 587 -6.29 11.48 17.30
C VAL A 587 -5.59 10.14 17.48
N LEU A 588 -4.40 9.94 16.91
CA LEU A 588 -3.59 8.74 17.07
C LEU A 588 -3.20 8.51 18.53
N ALA A 589 -2.78 9.55 19.25
CA ALA A 589 -2.46 9.48 20.67
C ALA A 589 -3.69 9.13 21.55
N LEU A 590 -4.88 9.55 21.15
CA LEU A 590 -6.13 9.13 21.82
C LEU A 590 -6.44 7.65 21.56
N CYS A 591 -6.15 7.17 20.36
CA CYS A 591 -6.36 5.76 19.99
C CYS A 591 -5.34 4.81 20.63
N ALA A 592 -4.08 5.24 20.74
CA ALA A 592 -2.97 4.46 21.28
C ALA A 592 -2.95 4.36 22.82
N ARG A 593 -3.62 5.27 23.52
CA ARG A 593 -3.59 5.30 25.00
C ARG A 593 -4.32 4.13 25.63
N PRO A 594 -3.69 3.46 26.64
CA PRO A 594 -4.38 2.44 27.44
C PRO A 594 -5.67 3.00 28.05
N PHE A 595 -6.72 2.21 28.06
CA PHE A 595 -8.03 2.56 28.64
C PHE A 595 -7.95 3.28 30.01
N ARG A 596 -7.05 2.82 30.91
CA ARG A 596 -6.83 3.45 32.21
C ARG A 596 -6.38 4.92 32.15
N ALA A 597 -5.60 5.30 31.13
CA ALA A 597 -5.13 6.67 30.94
C ALA A 597 -6.26 7.58 30.42
N ILE A 598 -7.12 7.06 29.53
CA ILE A 598 -8.30 7.76 29.01
C ILE A 598 -9.32 8.00 30.14
N MET A 599 -9.59 6.96 30.94
CA MET A 599 -10.47 7.07 32.11
C MET A 599 -9.93 8.08 33.15
N LYS A 600 -8.63 8.03 33.49
CA LYS A 600 -8.02 8.97 34.43
C LYS A 600 -8.13 10.43 33.98
N ARG A 601 -8.00 10.72 32.70
CA ARG A 601 -8.19 12.06 32.11
C ARG A 601 -9.64 12.49 32.10
N GLY A 602 -10.57 11.59 31.76
CA GLY A 602 -12.01 11.83 31.78
C GLY A 602 -12.51 12.19 33.18
N ILE A 603 -12.05 11.48 34.22
CA ILE A 603 -12.41 11.72 35.61
C ILE A 603 -11.81 13.04 36.14
N LYS A 604 -10.62 13.43 35.69
CA LYS A 604 -9.97 14.70 36.09
C LYS A 604 -10.59 15.95 35.46
N ARG A 605 -11.28 15.83 34.32
CA ARG A 605 -11.98 16.95 33.68
C ARG A 605 -13.41 17.08 34.19
N LYS A 606 -13.70 18.10 34.94
CA LYS A 606 -15.05 18.43 35.39
C LYS A 606 -15.92 18.92 34.23
N GLY A 607 -17.07 18.27 34.00
CA GLY A 607 -18.06 18.70 33.01
C GLY A 607 -18.45 17.65 31.95
N PRO A 608 -19.37 17.97 31.04
CA PRO A 608 -19.93 17.03 30.06
C PRO A 608 -18.88 16.34 29.17
N HIS A 609 -17.75 17.00 28.91
CA HIS A 609 -16.66 16.48 28.10
C HIS A 609 -15.83 15.41 28.86
N GLY A 610 -15.66 15.59 30.19
CA GLY A 610 -15.00 14.58 31.03
C GLY A 610 -15.80 13.28 31.13
N LEU A 611 -17.11 13.40 31.31
CA LEU A 611 -18.05 12.26 31.28
C LEU A 611 -18.07 11.54 29.93
N TYR A 612 -17.94 12.29 28.84
CA TYR A 612 -17.88 11.74 27.49
C TYR A 612 -16.61 10.89 27.25
N ILE A 613 -15.43 11.39 27.63
CA ILE A 613 -14.18 10.64 27.52
C ILE A 613 -14.19 9.39 28.41
N ALA A 614 -14.77 9.49 29.62
CA ALA A 614 -14.96 8.35 30.51
C ALA A 614 -15.92 7.30 29.92
N ALA A 615 -17.02 7.74 29.31
CA ALA A 615 -17.99 6.86 28.65
C ALA A 615 -17.41 6.15 27.42
N LEU A 616 -16.52 6.81 26.67
CA LEU A 616 -15.77 6.21 25.57
C LEU A 616 -14.90 5.05 26.02
N GLY A 617 -14.16 5.26 27.11
CA GLY A 617 -13.34 4.23 27.69
C GLY A 617 -14.16 3.04 28.20
N PHE A 618 -15.27 3.29 28.91
CA PHE A 618 -16.16 2.25 29.43
C PHE A 618 -16.79 1.40 28.33
N LYS A 619 -17.17 2.05 27.21
CA LYS A 619 -17.75 1.39 26.05
C LYS A 619 -16.79 0.42 25.36
N ARG A 620 -15.50 0.74 25.33
CA ARG A 620 -14.44 -0.10 24.72
C ARG A 620 -14.19 -1.40 25.52
N VAL A 621 -14.42 -1.38 26.83
CA VAL A 621 -14.28 -2.57 27.70
C VAL A 621 -15.47 -3.51 27.60
N ILE A 622 -16.70 -2.97 27.61
CA ILE A 622 -17.91 -3.81 27.71
C ILE A 622 -18.21 -4.55 26.42
N PHE A 623 -17.81 -4.03 25.27
CA PHE A 623 -18.33 -4.51 23.99
C PHE A 623 -17.29 -5.09 23.01
N GLY A 624 -15.99 -5.17 23.33
CA GLY A 624 -14.96 -5.77 22.46
C GLY A 624 -14.79 -5.15 21.05
N PRO A 625 -13.82 -5.59 20.26
CA PRO A 625 -13.50 -5.03 18.93
C PRO A 625 -14.56 -5.25 17.85
N ASP A 626 -15.34 -6.33 17.92
CA ASP A 626 -16.26 -6.72 16.81
C ASP A 626 -17.53 -5.87 16.69
N ARG A 627 -17.76 -4.95 17.62
CA ARG A 627 -18.90 -4.02 17.61
C ARG A 627 -18.51 -2.57 17.31
N ARG A 628 -17.34 -2.33 16.73
CA ARG A 628 -16.82 -0.98 16.43
C ARG A 628 -17.72 -0.17 15.48
N ALA A 629 -18.32 -0.82 14.48
CA ALA A 629 -19.19 -0.17 13.49
C ALA A 629 -20.45 0.46 14.13
N ALA A 630 -21.25 -0.30 14.86
CA ALA A 630 -22.45 0.20 15.55
C ALA A 630 -22.13 1.30 16.58
N ARG A 631 -20.91 1.32 17.12
CA ARG A 631 -20.44 2.30 18.10
C ARG A 631 -20.11 3.65 17.48
N ARG A 632 -19.54 3.71 16.25
CA ARG A 632 -19.20 4.96 15.60
C ARG A 632 -20.47 5.73 15.20
N GLU A 633 -21.50 5.03 14.72
CA GLU A 633 -22.78 5.67 14.37
C GLU A 633 -23.50 6.27 15.59
N ILE A 634 -23.55 5.53 16.72
CA ILE A 634 -24.14 6.05 17.97
C ILE A 634 -23.30 7.25 18.47
N HIS A 635 -22.00 7.19 18.29
CA HIS A 635 -21.05 8.23 18.69
C HIS A 635 -21.28 9.53 17.92
N PHE A 636 -21.40 9.43 16.61
CA PHE A 636 -21.67 10.57 15.74
C PHE A 636 -23.02 11.24 16.05
N ARG A 637 -24.07 10.45 16.26
CA ARG A 637 -25.41 10.96 16.63
C ARG A 637 -25.42 11.64 18.01
N MET A 638 -24.66 11.12 18.98
CA MET A 638 -24.56 11.73 20.33
C MET A 638 -23.75 13.04 20.28
N PHE A 639 -22.66 13.07 19.48
CA PHE A 639 -21.85 14.27 19.30
C PHE A 639 -22.67 15.39 18.63
N ARG A 640 -23.42 15.07 17.58
CA ARG A 640 -24.33 16.01 16.89
C ARG A 640 -25.38 16.60 17.83
N LYS A 641 -26.03 15.77 18.68
CA LYS A 641 -27.03 16.27 19.66
C LYS A 641 -26.42 17.18 20.71
N SER A 642 -25.23 16.86 21.21
CA SER A 642 -24.54 17.69 22.20
C SER A 642 -24.05 19.01 21.60
N TYR A 643 -23.57 18.98 20.37
CA TYR A 643 -23.10 20.15 19.64
C TYR A 643 -24.23 21.13 19.31
N VAL A 644 -25.33 20.64 18.77
CA VAL A 644 -26.52 21.45 18.47
C VAL A 644 -27.03 22.12 19.75
N LYS A 645 -27.15 21.41 20.85
CA LYS A 645 -27.54 21.98 22.17
C LYS A 645 -26.60 23.06 22.68
N LYS A 646 -25.28 22.94 22.41
CA LYS A 646 -24.27 23.95 22.78
C LYS A 646 -24.37 25.21 21.91
N LEU A 647 -24.60 25.04 20.61
CA LEU A 647 -24.83 26.15 19.68
C LEU A 647 -26.10 26.92 20.06
N GLU A 648 -27.21 26.24 20.33
CA GLU A 648 -28.44 26.87 20.80
C GLU A 648 -28.24 27.66 22.10
N LYS A 649 -27.46 27.11 23.04
CA LYS A 649 -27.16 27.81 24.32
C LYS A 649 -26.26 29.02 24.14
N LYS A 650 -25.32 28.97 23.19
CA LYS A 650 -24.44 30.10 22.83
C LYS A 650 -25.22 31.18 22.10
N MET A 651 -26.08 30.81 21.14
CA MET A 651 -26.99 31.76 20.45
C MET A 651 -27.96 32.46 21.42
N LYS A 652 -28.51 31.73 22.41
CA LYS A 652 -29.36 32.32 23.46
C LYS A 652 -28.60 33.30 24.36
N LYS A 653 -27.33 33.02 24.69
CA LYS A 653 -26.47 33.95 25.46
C LYS A 653 -26.09 35.19 24.67
N THR A 654 -25.82 35.07 23.37
CA THR A 654 -25.50 36.20 22.49
C THR A 654 -26.73 37.09 22.29
N LYS A 655 -27.94 36.50 22.10
CA LYS A 655 -29.19 37.24 22.04
C LYS A 655 -29.52 37.96 23.35
N LYS A 656 -29.17 37.42 24.51
CA LYS A 656 -29.39 38.05 25.81
C LYS A 656 -28.44 39.22 26.03
N LYS A 657 -27.15 39.08 25.63
CA LYS A 657 -26.16 40.19 25.70
C LYS A 657 -26.44 41.30 24.68
N GLY A 658 -27.09 41.03 23.56
CA GLY A 658 -27.51 42.01 22.58
C GLY A 658 -28.75 42.81 23.03
N LYS A 659 -29.61 42.25 23.95
CA LYS A 659 -30.76 42.94 24.52
C LYS A 659 -30.42 43.77 25.78
N GLU A 660 -29.24 43.57 26.39
CA GLU A 660 -28.76 44.34 27.55
C GLU A 660 -27.88 45.54 27.14
N LYS A 661 -27.63 45.73 25.82
CA LYS A 661 -26.83 46.82 25.25
C LYS A 661 -27.60 47.69 24.24
N GLY A 662 -28.93 47.55 24.17
CA GLY A 662 -29.82 48.41 23.37
C GLY A 662 -30.80 49.18 24.23
#